data_9dd9248b1ec74e054f705e1d0eedd565
#
_entry.id   9dd9248b1ec74e054f705e1d0eedd565
#
_cell.length_a   1.000
_cell.length_b   1.000
_cell.length_c   1.000
_cell.angle_alpha   90.00
_cell.angle_beta   90.00
_cell.angle_gamma   90.00
#
_symmetry.space_group_name_H-M   'P 1'
#
loop_
_entity.id
_entity.type
_entity.pdbx_description
1 polymer ?
#
loop_
_entity_poly.entity_id
_entity_poly.type
_entity_poly.pdbx_seq_one_letter_code
_entity_poly.pdbx_strand_id
1 'polypeptide(L)'
;MITLSQEDSDMRGLSRLILPLPPACLAFVFFAADTQAQPAGAGESAQPAEEILVVGSRRRDRSADDSPVPVDVISGDDFLAQGDSDMDSLLSALVPSYNVSQEPISDAATLVRPATLRSLPPDATLVLVNGKRRHRAAVIALLGAGISGGSQGPDLSVIPAIALDRLEVLRDGASAQYGSDAIAGIMNFVLKEDDSGFTLDTKWGSHFEGDGDALTIAGNAGFGLSDAGFANISFEFKEQDPTSRSVQRADAQGLINAGNTSVRQPAAQIWGAPEISDDFKLFGNFGIDLGGGAEAYMFGNWAERQVEGGFYFRNPHTRGGVFLGPTLADGRSSVKVADLSGDMSGNCPAVGITNNVPDADALASIRNNPNCYSLIEKFPGGFTPQFGGYVDDISLAGGVRGELDSGWFYDISAVAGQSGADFYIYNTINPQLLSRRNDIPTYYDAGGYVETDRVVNFDLSRQFFPSNVDSVNVAMGLEYRDETFTIRNGEPNSFFIDPNLAAQGFGVGSNGFPGFQPGDAGDNTVRAYGAYIDVESNVNEFLLIGAALRFEDYADFGDTLDGKLAARLQVADNVAIRGAVSTGFRVPTAGQANLRNVTTEFNMGRLADIATLPPTNPIAQQKGATPLTPEESINTTLGLVFTAGAWDVTVDYYNIEISDRISFTSRFNLTEEDIASLLAAGVSDAQSFTSVRFFSNQQTVEASGIDLVATVPFDLGQGDSTLTFVANWSDIELTDFSPEFTSDNRRRQIERGRPDFRYTATWSHRQGPWRFMARARYFGEYYDAPTNDASVSYYPDPSVLFDFEAGYEVNDSLNVIAGLQNAFDEYPMTNPAGEVAGLIYPEQSPFGFNGGFYYLRATWSAF
;
A
#
# COMPACT_ATOMS: atom_id res chain seq x y z
N MET A 1 -6.97 33.49 23.18
CA MET A 1 -8.34 33.85 22.82
C MET A 1 -8.30 34.59 21.50
N ILE A 2 -8.20 33.84 20.41
CA ILE A 2 -8.37 34.30 19.03
C ILE A 2 -9.14 33.17 18.36
N THR A 3 -10.41 33.42 18.18
CA THR A 3 -11.33 32.61 17.38
C THR A 3 -10.96 32.74 15.93
N LEU A 4 -10.44 31.67 15.32
CA LEU A 4 -10.40 31.51 13.89
C LEU A 4 -11.73 30.92 13.44
N SER A 5 -12.37 31.59 12.53
CA SER A 5 -13.64 31.21 11.90
C SER A 5 -13.46 29.97 11.06
N GLN A 6 -14.07 28.92 11.49
CA GLN A 6 -14.31 27.66 10.82
C GLN A 6 -15.55 27.83 9.91
N GLU A 7 -15.37 28.40 8.73
CA GLU A 7 -16.46 28.52 7.75
C GLU A 7 -15.87 28.65 6.34
N ASP A 8 -15.23 27.58 5.80
CA ASP A 8 -14.98 27.49 4.33
C ASP A 8 -14.56 26.08 3.86
N SER A 9 -14.59 25.05 4.73
CA SER A 9 -14.22 23.67 4.34
C SER A 9 -15.40 22.77 3.93
N ASP A 10 -16.64 23.18 4.17
CA ASP A 10 -17.81 22.30 4.01
C ASP A 10 -18.48 22.31 2.61
N MET A 11 -17.89 22.92 1.58
CA MET A 11 -18.54 23.00 0.26
C MET A 11 -17.75 22.46 -0.94
N ARG A 12 -16.64 21.78 -0.75
CA ARG A 12 -15.86 21.24 -1.89
C ARG A 12 -16.03 19.74 -2.15
N GLY A 13 -16.52 18.97 -1.19
CA GLY A 13 -16.76 17.52 -1.31
C GLY A 13 -18.03 17.13 -2.08
N LEU A 14 -19.01 18.01 -2.19
CA LEU A 14 -20.34 17.68 -2.72
C LEU A 14 -20.60 18.07 -4.18
N SER A 15 -19.66 18.67 -4.90
CA SER A 15 -19.92 19.18 -6.25
C SER A 15 -19.45 18.32 -7.41
N ARG A 16 -18.90 17.10 -7.18
CA ARG A 16 -18.30 16.29 -8.25
C ARG A 16 -18.97 14.97 -8.60
N LEU A 17 -20.07 14.58 -7.92
CA LEU A 17 -20.87 13.40 -8.29
C LEU A 17 -22.35 13.70 -8.29
N ILE A 18 -22.83 14.48 -9.27
CA ILE A 18 -24.25 14.54 -9.58
C ILE A 18 -24.52 13.64 -10.80
N LEU A 19 -24.66 12.34 -10.54
CA LEU A 19 -25.60 11.51 -11.26
C LEU A 19 -26.92 11.58 -10.49
N PRO A 20 -28.06 11.90 -11.12
CA PRO A 20 -29.34 12.00 -10.41
C PRO A 20 -29.82 10.60 -10.03
N LEU A 21 -29.56 10.17 -8.78
CA LEU A 21 -30.31 9.09 -8.16
C LEU A 21 -31.60 9.65 -7.57
N PRO A 22 -32.76 8.98 -7.74
CA PRO A 22 -34.01 9.47 -7.19
C PRO A 22 -33.99 9.40 -5.64
N PRO A 23 -34.64 10.36 -4.94
CA PRO A 23 -34.62 10.42 -3.48
C PRO A 23 -35.64 9.43 -2.90
N ALA A 24 -35.24 8.18 -2.71
CA ALA A 24 -36.10 7.16 -2.15
C ALA A 24 -35.36 6.11 -1.28
N CYS A 25 -34.32 6.47 -0.56
CA CYS A 25 -33.67 5.54 0.38
C CYS A 25 -33.07 6.30 1.58
N LEU A 26 -33.90 6.99 2.36
CA LEU A 26 -33.50 7.47 3.70
C LEU A 26 -34.78 7.64 4.55
N ALA A 27 -35.33 6.49 4.96
CA ALA A 27 -36.26 6.40 6.08
C ALA A 27 -36.14 5.00 6.69
N PHE A 28 -35.16 4.80 7.55
CA PHE A 28 -35.15 3.66 8.45
C PHE A 28 -36.14 3.91 9.58
N VAL A 29 -37.30 3.27 9.49
CA VAL A 29 -38.26 3.19 10.60
C VAL A 29 -37.93 1.90 11.36
N PHE A 30 -37.54 2.06 12.61
CA PHE A 30 -37.43 0.95 13.57
C PHE A 30 -38.81 0.36 13.83
N PHE A 31 -39.09 -0.82 13.31
CA PHE A 31 -40.17 -1.68 13.80
C PHE A 31 -39.55 -2.76 14.69
N ALA A 32 -39.78 -2.67 15.99
CA ALA A 32 -39.59 -3.78 16.91
C ALA A 32 -40.67 -4.83 16.66
N ALA A 33 -40.28 -5.96 16.10
CA ALA A 33 -41.13 -7.14 16.03
C ALA A 33 -40.74 -8.13 17.13
N ASP A 34 -41.63 -8.31 18.11
CA ASP A 34 -41.54 -9.39 19.10
C ASP A 34 -41.68 -10.75 18.41
N THR A 35 -40.58 -11.47 18.23
CA THR A 35 -40.57 -12.86 17.84
C THR A 35 -40.11 -13.72 19.01
N GLN A 36 -41.03 -14.56 19.52
CA GLN A 36 -40.75 -15.58 20.55
C GLN A 36 -39.83 -16.65 19.96
N ALA A 37 -38.62 -16.78 20.52
CA ALA A 37 -37.68 -17.86 20.20
C ALA A 37 -38.18 -19.22 20.67
N GLN A 38 -38.23 -20.20 19.78
CA GLN A 38 -38.29 -21.62 20.14
C GLN A 38 -36.88 -22.13 20.49
N PRO A 39 -36.72 -23.00 21.51
CA PRO A 39 -35.40 -23.53 21.85
C PRO A 39 -34.94 -24.54 20.78
N ALA A 40 -33.82 -24.26 20.16
CA ALA A 40 -33.14 -25.20 19.27
C ALA A 40 -32.57 -26.38 20.08
N GLY A 41 -32.86 -27.59 19.62
CA GLY A 41 -32.32 -28.81 20.19
C GLY A 41 -30.80 -28.92 19.95
N ALA A 42 -30.10 -29.51 20.92
CA ALA A 42 -28.69 -29.86 20.82
C ALA A 42 -28.44 -30.70 19.53
N GLY A 43 -27.81 -30.05 18.55
CA GLY A 43 -27.40 -30.65 17.28
C GLY A 43 -26.01 -31.22 17.39
N GLU A 44 -25.82 -32.34 16.74
CA GLU A 44 -24.59 -33.06 16.47
C GLU A 44 -23.46 -32.08 16.07
N SER A 45 -22.24 -32.36 16.52
CA SER A 45 -21.04 -31.72 16.04
C SER A 45 -20.98 -31.78 14.51
N ALA A 46 -21.29 -30.69 13.85
CA ALA A 46 -21.08 -30.56 12.41
C ALA A 46 -19.58 -30.74 12.14
N GLN A 47 -19.23 -31.69 11.27
CA GLN A 47 -17.92 -31.70 10.63
C GLN A 47 -17.76 -30.32 9.96
N PRO A 48 -16.56 -29.70 9.99
CA PRO A 48 -16.33 -28.45 9.23
C PRO A 48 -16.74 -28.72 7.79
N ALA A 49 -17.62 -27.89 7.24
CA ALA A 49 -17.91 -27.92 5.81
C ALA A 49 -16.60 -27.75 5.06
N GLU A 50 -16.28 -28.64 4.12
CA GLU A 50 -15.13 -28.47 3.22
C GLU A 50 -15.29 -27.12 2.53
N GLU A 51 -14.37 -26.17 2.82
CA GLU A 51 -14.38 -24.86 2.19
C GLU A 51 -14.05 -25.00 0.70
N ILE A 52 -14.96 -24.56 -0.15
CA ILE A 52 -14.78 -24.59 -1.60
C ILE A 52 -13.90 -23.41 -1.99
N LEU A 53 -12.74 -23.68 -2.62
CA LEU A 53 -11.82 -22.65 -3.09
C LEU A 53 -12.34 -21.93 -4.34
N VAL A 54 -12.13 -20.64 -4.39
CA VAL A 54 -12.32 -19.80 -5.58
C VAL A 54 -11.01 -19.64 -6.37
N VAL A 55 -9.86 -19.69 -5.70
CA VAL A 55 -8.53 -19.53 -6.33
C VAL A 55 -7.70 -20.81 -6.30
N GLY A 56 -6.74 -20.92 -7.21
CA GLY A 56 -5.84 -22.09 -7.34
C GLY A 56 -6.38 -23.21 -8.21
N SER A 57 -7.70 -23.29 -8.43
CA SER A 57 -8.36 -24.22 -9.34
C SER A 57 -9.57 -23.54 -9.98
N ARG A 58 -9.86 -23.88 -11.23
CA ARG A 58 -11.13 -23.49 -11.90
C ARG A 58 -12.23 -24.54 -11.70
N ARG A 59 -11.97 -25.52 -10.88
CA ARG A 59 -12.93 -26.54 -10.47
C ARG A 59 -13.67 -26.07 -9.23
N ARG A 60 -15.00 -26.16 -9.24
CA ARG A 60 -15.90 -25.58 -8.22
C ARG A 60 -15.99 -26.34 -6.90
N ASP A 61 -15.51 -27.58 -6.84
CA ASP A 61 -15.58 -28.48 -5.68
C ASP A 61 -14.17 -28.84 -5.13
N ARG A 62 -13.18 -27.93 -5.27
CA ARG A 62 -11.82 -28.15 -4.79
C ARG A 62 -11.63 -27.52 -3.41
N SER A 63 -11.06 -28.26 -2.46
CA SER A 63 -10.62 -27.76 -1.16
C SER A 63 -9.16 -27.31 -1.19
N ALA A 64 -8.71 -26.55 -0.17
CA ALA A 64 -7.33 -26.11 -0.02
C ALA A 64 -6.35 -27.28 0.09
N ASP A 65 -6.72 -28.30 0.85
CA ASP A 65 -5.89 -29.49 1.11
C ASP A 65 -5.69 -30.34 -0.15
N ASP A 66 -6.67 -30.33 -1.06
CA ASP A 66 -6.60 -31.04 -2.32
C ASP A 66 -6.02 -30.23 -3.47
N SER A 67 -5.63 -28.97 -3.23
CA SER A 67 -5.05 -28.10 -4.26
C SER A 67 -3.67 -28.59 -4.69
N PRO A 68 -3.37 -28.59 -6.02
CA PRO A 68 -2.03 -28.90 -6.54
C PRO A 68 -1.01 -27.79 -6.28
N VAL A 69 -1.43 -26.68 -5.72
CA VAL A 69 -0.64 -25.49 -5.39
C VAL A 69 -0.95 -25.02 -3.98
N PRO A 70 -0.03 -24.29 -3.29
CA PRO A 70 -0.25 -23.81 -1.94
C PRO A 70 -1.34 -22.72 -1.89
N VAL A 71 -2.42 -22.99 -1.17
CA VAL A 71 -3.49 -22.03 -0.88
C VAL A 71 -3.73 -22.03 0.63
N ASP A 72 -3.65 -20.84 1.23
CA ASP A 72 -4.07 -20.63 2.61
C ASP A 72 -5.48 -20.06 2.62
N VAL A 73 -6.33 -20.60 3.48
CA VAL A 73 -7.69 -20.08 3.73
C VAL A 73 -7.72 -19.54 5.15
N ILE A 74 -8.05 -18.28 5.30
CA ILE A 74 -8.10 -17.56 6.57
C ILE A 74 -9.54 -17.08 6.75
N SER A 75 -10.24 -17.57 7.77
CA SER A 75 -11.63 -17.18 8.01
C SER A 75 -11.75 -15.71 8.43
N GLY A 76 -12.91 -15.09 8.16
CA GLY A 76 -13.22 -13.73 8.63
C GLY A 76 -13.15 -13.62 10.16
N ASP A 77 -13.52 -14.68 10.88
CA ASP A 77 -13.41 -14.74 12.33
C ASP A 77 -11.96 -14.75 12.80
N ASP A 78 -11.06 -15.44 12.10
CA ASP A 78 -9.61 -15.41 12.41
C ASP A 78 -9.03 -14.03 12.18
N PHE A 79 -9.47 -13.28 11.15
CA PHE A 79 -9.12 -11.88 10.95
C PHE A 79 -9.56 -11.02 12.14
N LEU A 80 -10.83 -11.10 12.47
CA LEU A 80 -11.40 -10.35 13.58
C LEU A 80 -10.77 -10.74 14.93
N ALA A 81 -10.23 -11.95 15.04
CA ALA A 81 -9.55 -12.45 16.22
C ALA A 81 -8.12 -11.91 16.43
N GLN A 82 -7.54 -11.18 15.49
CA GLN A 82 -6.13 -10.76 15.55
C GLN A 82 -5.89 -9.48 16.39
N GLY A 83 -6.92 -8.83 16.87
CA GLY A 83 -6.78 -7.63 17.69
C GLY A 83 -6.34 -6.37 16.95
N ASP A 84 -6.16 -6.43 15.65
CA ASP A 84 -5.93 -5.28 14.77
C ASP A 84 -7.18 -4.97 13.95
N SER A 85 -7.25 -3.79 13.36
CA SER A 85 -8.27 -3.38 12.40
C SER A 85 -7.66 -2.93 11.06
N ASP A 86 -6.33 -2.89 11.00
CA ASP A 86 -5.59 -2.53 9.79
C ASP A 86 -5.34 -3.79 8.95
N MET A 87 -5.84 -3.82 7.72
CA MET A 87 -5.78 -4.99 6.85
C MET A 87 -4.34 -5.47 6.60
N ASP A 88 -3.41 -4.57 6.36
CA ASP A 88 -2.00 -4.93 6.14
C ASP A 88 -1.36 -5.57 7.38
N SER A 89 -1.68 -5.05 8.56
CA SER A 89 -1.21 -5.61 9.84
C SER A 89 -1.78 -7.00 10.08
N LEU A 90 -3.07 -7.20 9.77
CA LEU A 90 -3.75 -8.51 9.87
C LEU A 90 -3.08 -9.53 8.93
N LEU A 91 -2.87 -9.15 7.67
CA LEU A 91 -2.18 -9.99 6.68
C LEU A 91 -0.75 -10.33 7.11
N SER A 92 -0.01 -9.36 7.62
CA SER A 92 1.35 -9.57 8.11
C SER A 92 1.44 -10.54 9.29
N ALA A 93 0.37 -10.67 10.09
CA ALA A 93 0.31 -11.61 11.20
C ALA A 93 -0.06 -13.04 10.76
N LEU A 94 -0.84 -13.20 9.69
CA LEU A 94 -1.47 -14.46 9.29
C LEU A 94 -0.82 -15.11 8.06
N VAL A 95 -0.30 -14.31 7.13
CA VAL A 95 0.29 -14.81 5.87
C VAL A 95 1.81 -14.89 5.98
N PRO A 96 2.43 -16.08 5.77
CA PRO A 96 3.85 -16.33 6.07
C PRO A 96 4.81 -15.33 5.42
N SER A 97 4.60 -15.02 4.16
CA SER A 97 5.52 -14.24 3.33
C SER A 97 5.00 -12.82 3.02
N TYR A 98 3.96 -12.35 3.73
CA TYR A 98 3.43 -11.00 3.55
C TYR A 98 4.16 -10.01 4.48
N ASN A 99 4.70 -8.93 3.91
CA ASN A 99 5.39 -7.90 4.65
C ASN A 99 4.89 -6.51 4.25
N VAL A 100 4.70 -5.64 5.24
CA VAL A 100 4.40 -4.23 5.07
C VAL A 100 5.26 -3.41 6.01
N SER A 101 5.78 -2.28 5.53
CA SER A 101 6.50 -1.30 6.36
C SER A 101 5.62 -0.06 6.56
N GLN A 102 5.82 0.61 7.70
CA GLN A 102 5.29 1.96 7.86
C GLN A 102 6.18 2.93 7.08
N GLU A 103 5.56 3.89 6.39
CA GLU A 103 6.24 4.84 5.52
C GLU A 103 5.91 6.29 5.97
N PRO A 104 6.51 6.79 7.08
CA PRO A 104 6.07 8.03 7.74
C PRO A 104 6.39 9.31 6.95
N ILE A 105 7.45 9.30 6.13
CA ILE A 105 7.81 10.40 5.23
C ILE A 105 8.11 9.80 3.86
N SER A 106 7.08 9.45 3.13
CA SER A 106 7.20 8.79 1.82
C SER A 106 6.23 9.35 0.78
N ASP A 107 5.82 10.60 0.94
CA ASP A 107 4.86 11.27 0.06
C ASP A 107 3.61 10.36 -0.15
N ALA A 108 3.29 10.02 -1.38
CA ALA A 108 2.12 9.19 -1.69
C ALA A 108 2.12 7.80 -1.04
N ALA A 109 3.30 7.17 -0.79
CA ALA A 109 3.39 5.87 -0.12
C ALA A 109 3.03 5.92 1.38
N THR A 110 2.96 7.11 1.98
CA THR A 110 2.37 7.30 3.32
C THR A 110 0.84 7.12 3.29
N LEU A 111 0.19 7.42 2.17
CA LEU A 111 -1.26 7.33 2.01
C LEU A 111 -1.72 5.91 1.68
N VAL A 112 -0.94 5.19 0.84
CA VAL A 112 -1.18 3.79 0.46
C VAL A 112 0.16 3.05 0.58
N ARG A 113 0.26 2.18 1.57
CA ARG A 113 1.52 1.49 1.90
C ARG A 113 1.81 0.36 0.93
N PRO A 114 3.02 0.30 0.35
CA PRO A 114 3.41 -0.79 -0.52
C PRO A 114 3.76 -2.04 0.29
N ALA A 115 2.93 -3.06 0.21
CA ALA A 115 3.18 -4.37 0.81
C ALA A 115 3.93 -5.31 -0.14
N THR A 116 4.49 -6.40 0.36
CA THR A 116 5.13 -7.44 -0.46
C THR A 116 4.61 -8.81 -0.10
N LEU A 117 4.47 -9.67 -1.10
CA LEU A 117 4.23 -11.10 -0.95
C LEU A 117 5.44 -11.85 -1.51
N ARG A 118 5.99 -12.83 -0.76
CA ARG A 118 7.20 -13.56 -1.15
C ARG A 118 8.37 -12.64 -1.52
N SER A 119 8.47 -11.55 -0.77
CA SER A 119 9.46 -10.48 -0.98
C SER A 119 9.38 -9.75 -2.33
N LEU A 120 8.37 -9.98 -3.16
CA LEU A 120 8.11 -9.27 -4.41
C LEU A 120 7.17 -8.07 -4.19
N PRO A 121 7.22 -7.04 -5.07
CA PRO A 121 6.46 -5.82 -4.88
C PRO A 121 4.93 -6.04 -5.05
N PRO A 122 4.09 -5.12 -4.56
CA PRO A 122 2.64 -5.30 -4.54
C PRO A 122 2.00 -5.43 -5.94
N ASP A 123 2.62 -4.88 -6.97
CA ASP A 123 2.18 -4.99 -8.36
C ASP A 123 2.54 -6.34 -9.02
N ALA A 124 3.27 -7.23 -8.30
CA ALA A 124 3.46 -8.63 -8.66
C ALA A 124 2.43 -9.58 -8.00
N THR A 125 1.48 -9.05 -7.22
CA THR A 125 0.43 -9.82 -6.53
C THR A 125 -0.93 -9.40 -7.06
N LEU A 126 -1.68 -10.36 -7.61
CA LEU A 126 -3.05 -10.09 -8.06
C LEU A 126 -4.02 -10.10 -6.88
N VAL A 127 -4.82 -9.04 -6.76
CA VAL A 127 -5.89 -8.96 -5.76
C VAL A 127 -7.25 -9.15 -6.43
N LEU A 128 -8.06 -10.01 -5.83
CA LEU A 128 -9.43 -10.29 -6.25
C LEU A 128 -10.41 -10.00 -5.10
N VAL A 129 -11.64 -9.66 -5.45
CA VAL A 129 -12.79 -9.65 -4.54
C VAL A 129 -13.85 -10.56 -5.15
N ASN A 130 -14.33 -11.56 -4.41
CA ASN A 130 -15.25 -12.59 -4.91
C ASN A 130 -14.81 -13.20 -6.26
N GLY A 131 -13.47 -13.42 -6.42
CA GLY A 131 -12.89 -13.98 -7.64
C GLY A 131 -12.79 -13.02 -8.84
N LYS A 132 -13.14 -11.74 -8.70
CA LYS A 132 -13.03 -10.72 -9.75
C LYS A 132 -11.88 -9.77 -9.45
N ARG A 133 -11.12 -9.39 -10.51
CA ARG A 133 -9.95 -8.52 -10.40
C ARG A 133 -10.30 -7.18 -9.75
N ARG A 134 -9.52 -6.81 -8.72
CA ARG A 134 -9.55 -5.50 -8.08
C ARG A 134 -8.70 -4.52 -8.88
N HIS A 135 -9.16 -3.27 -9.01
CA HIS A 135 -8.38 -2.18 -9.60
C HIS A 135 -7.16 -1.82 -8.74
N ARG A 136 -6.16 -1.20 -9.37
CA ARG A 136 -4.99 -0.68 -8.67
C ARG A 136 -5.31 0.60 -7.90
N ALA A 137 -4.49 0.95 -6.92
CA ALA A 137 -4.49 2.27 -6.31
C ALA A 137 -3.90 3.30 -7.28
N ALA A 138 -4.31 4.56 -7.13
CA ALA A 138 -3.73 5.67 -7.87
C ALA A 138 -2.26 5.96 -7.47
N VAL A 139 -1.81 5.45 -6.33
CA VAL A 139 -0.51 5.74 -5.74
C VAL A 139 0.59 4.87 -6.33
N ILE A 140 1.71 5.52 -6.72
CA ILE A 140 2.98 4.87 -7.07
C ILE A 140 3.99 5.17 -5.95
N ALA A 141 4.65 4.13 -5.42
CA ALA A 141 5.63 4.26 -4.35
C ALA A 141 6.94 4.88 -4.85
N LEU A 142 7.14 6.17 -4.64
CA LEU A 142 8.31 6.90 -5.15
C LEU A 142 9.45 7.05 -4.15
N LEU A 143 9.17 7.06 -2.85
CA LEU A 143 10.17 7.21 -1.79
C LEU A 143 10.28 5.93 -0.96
N GLY A 144 11.44 5.68 -0.41
CA GLY A 144 11.69 4.52 0.45
C GLY A 144 11.46 3.18 -0.25
N ALA A 145 10.68 2.34 0.37
CA ALA A 145 10.03 1.12 -0.13
C ALA A 145 10.94 -0.01 -0.68
N GLY A 146 12.27 0.07 -0.63
CA GLY A 146 13.15 -1.04 -1.03
C GLY A 146 12.77 -1.65 -2.38
N ILE A 147 12.45 -2.96 -2.40
CA ILE A 147 12.00 -3.68 -3.61
C ILE A 147 10.69 -3.10 -4.18
N SER A 148 9.81 -2.55 -3.35
CA SER A 148 8.52 -1.97 -3.78
C SER A 148 8.65 -0.57 -4.39
N GLY A 149 9.85 0.02 -4.42
CA GLY A 149 10.07 1.33 -5.03
C GLY A 149 9.74 1.35 -6.52
N GLY A 150 8.77 2.19 -6.91
CA GLY A 150 8.22 2.30 -8.25
C GLY A 150 6.98 1.44 -8.51
N SER A 151 6.53 0.63 -7.56
CA SER A 151 5.36 -0.22 -7.73
C SER A 151 4.05 0.54 -7.61
N GLN A 152 3.01 0.02 -8.26
CA GLN A 152 1.62 0.49 -8.21
C GLN A 152 0.70 -0.70 -7.93
N GLY A 153 0.50 -1.02 -6.66
CA GLY A 153 -0.38 -2.10 -6.22
C GLY A 153 -1.80 -1.62 -5.88
N PRO A 154 -2.71 -2.52 -5.53
CA PRO A 154 -4.03 -2.17 -5.01
C PRO A 154 -3.95 -1.61 -3.58
N ASP A 155 -4.94 -0.81 -3.18
CA ASP A 155 -5.13 -0.39 -1.80
C ASP A 155 -5.95 -1.44 -1.03
N LEU A 156 -5.32 -2.15 -0.11
CA LEU A 156 -5.98 -3.15 0.73
C LEU A 156 -6.66 -2.52 1.95
N SER A 157 -6.23 -1.33 2.36
CA SER A 157 -6.77 -0.67 3.55
C SER A 157 -8.22 -0.20 3.39
N VAL A 158 -8.74 -0.17 2.16
CA VAL A 158 -10.16 0.14 1.89
C VAL A 158 -11.10 -1.04 2.12
N ILE A 159 -10.59 -2.26 2.37
CA ILE A 159 -11.39 -3.46 2.59
C ILE A 159 -11.56 -3.67 4.09
N PRO A 160 -12.76 -3.49 4.66
CA PRO A 160 -12.98 -3.71 6.10
C PRO A 160 -13.01 -5.21 6.42
N ALA A 161 -12.27 -5.63 7.45
CA ALA A 161 -12.19 -7.03 7.85
C ALA A 161 -13.55 -7.63 8.20
N ILE A 162 -14.49 -6.83 8.71
CA ILE A 162 -15.85 -7.28 9.09
C ILE A 162 -16.71 -7.70 7.88
N ALA A 163 -16.34 -7.25 6.67
CA ALA A 163 -17.04 -7.63 5.43
C ALA A 163 -16.65 -9.03 4.93
N LEU A 164 -15.57 -9.61 5.45
CA LEU A 164 -14.99 -10.84 4.93
C LEU A 164 -15.64 -12.07 5.55
N ASP A 165 -16.01 -13.02 4.70
CA ASP A 165 -16.26 -14.43 5.05
C ASP A 165 -14.91 -15.14 5.24
N ARG A 166 -14.00 -14.97 4.28
CA ARG A 166 -12.64 -15.50 4.32
C ARG A 166 -11.70 -14.76 3.36
N LEU A 167 -10.41 -14.95 3.55
CA LEU A 167 -9.37 -14.64 2.57
C LEU A 167 -8.73 -15.93 2.07
N GLU A 168 -8.55 -16.03 0.76
CA GLU A 168 -7.80 -17.10 0.11
C GLU A 168 -6.49 -16.53 -0.44
N VAL A 169 -5.34 -17.07 -0.02
CA VAL A 169 -4.02 -16.65 -0.49
C VAL A 169 -3.38 -17.77 -1.28
N LEU A 170 -3.36 -17.63 -2.58
CA LEU A 170 -2.62 -18.53 -3.46
C LEU A 170 -1.16 -18.09 -3.51
N ARG A 171 -0.28 -18.90 -2.98
CA ARG A 171 1.17 -18.67 -2.98
C ARG A 171 1.85 -19.45 -4.11
N ASP A 172 1.50 -19.07 -5.36
CA ASP A 172 2.06 -19.68 -6.58
C ASP A 172 1.88 -18.74 -7.76
N GLY A 173 2.74 -18.84 -8.78
CA GLY A 173 2.55 -18.14 -10.05
C GLY A 173 1.29 -18.60 -10.75
N ALA A 174 0.41 -17.68 -11.14
CA ALA A 174 -0.91 -17.98 -11.66
C ALA A 174 -1.32 -17.14 -12.88
N SER A 175 -0.36 -16.49 -13.55
CA SER A 175 -0.65 -15.64 -14.72
C SER A 175 -1.35 -16.41 -15.85
N ALA A 176 -1.01 -17.67 -16.07
CA ALA A 176 -1.69 -18.54 -17.04
C ALA A 176 -3.18 -18.78 -16.75
N GLN A 177 -3.63 -18.60 -15.49
CA GLN A 177 -5.02 -18.81 -15.07
C GLN A 177 -5.79 -17.50 -14.90
N TYR A 178 -5.11 -16.43 -14.38
CA TYR A 178 -5.77 -15.19 -13.94
C TYR A 178 -5.26 -13.93 -14.64
N GLY A 179 -4.24 -14.05 -15.52
CA GLY A 179 -3.66 -12.93 -16.27
C GLY A 179 -2.50 -12.25 -15.57
N SER A 180 -2.09 -11.10 -16.09
CA SER A 180 -0.95 -10.33 -15.61
C SER A 180 -1.05 -10.04 -14.10
N ASP A 181 0.08 -9.75 -13.47
CA ASP A 181 0.24 -9.39 -12.06
C ASP A 181 0.21 -10.59 -11.08
N ALA A 182 -0.27 -11.77 -11.49
CA ALA A 182 -0.28 -12.97 -10.66
C ALA A 182 1.09 -13.71 -10.68
N ILE A 183 2.18 -12.98 -10.39
CA ILE A 183 3.56 -13.50 -10.38
C ILE A 183 3.91 -14.07 -9.00
N ALA A 184 3.79 -13.27 -7.93
CA ALA A 184 4.07 -13.69 -6.55
C ALA A 184 2.96 -14.58 -5.98
N GLY A 185 1.72 -14.32 -6.41
CA GLY A 185 0.53 -15.02 -5.96
C GLY A 185 -0.77 -14.24 -6.20
N ILE A 186 -1.83 -14.72 -5.55
CA ILE A 186 -3.16 -14.10 -5.59
C ILE A 186 -3.69 -13.97 -4.16
N MET A 187 -4.34 -12.85 -3.87
CA MET A 187 -5.17 -12.65 -2.68
C MET A 187 -6.62 -12.47 -3.10
N ASN A 188 -7.50 -13.36 -2.68
CA ASN A 188 -8.92 -13.29 -2.98
C ASN A 188 -9.73 -13.03 -1.71
N PHE A 189 -10.29 -11.84 -1.59
CA PHE A 189 -11.17 -11.43 -0.51
C PHE A 189 -12.60 -11.87 -0.82
N VAL A 190 -13.08 -12.88 -0.09
CA VAL A 190 -14.43 -13.39 -0.23
C VAL A 190 -15.34 -12.67 0.76
N LEU A 191 -16.39 -12.04 0.26
CA LEU A 191 -17.32 -11.24 1.06
C LEU A 191 -18.41 -12.13 1.67
N LYS A 192 -18.93 -11.72 2.83
CA LYS A 192 -20.06 -12.37 3.50
C LYS A 192 -21.30 -12.38 2.63
N GLU A 193 -22.04 -13.48 2.70
CA GLU A 193 -23.32 -13.73 2.02
C GLU A 193 -24.48 -13.94 3.02
N ASP A 194 -24.28 -13.57 4.30
CA ASP A 194 -25.31 -13.72 5.32
C ASP A 194 -26.59 -12.98 4.93
N ASP A 195 -27.72 -13.66 5.04
CA ASP A 195 -29.05 -13.17 4.73
C ASP A 195 -29.83 -12.66 5.96
N SER A 196 -29.21 -12.70 7.13
CA SER A 196 -29.77 -12.27 8.41
C SER A 196 -28.66 -11.94 9.41
N GLY A 197 -29.04 -11.32 10.52
CA GLY A 197 -28.11 -10.97 11.56
C GLY A 197 -27.51 -9.56 11.42
N PHE A 198 -26.96 -9.07 12.54
CA PHE A 198 -26.27 -7.80 12.64
C PHE A 198 -25.12 -7.93 13.62
N THR A 199 -23.94 -7.45 13.23
CA THR A 199 -22.76 -7.36 14.11
C THR A 199 -22.24 -5.94 14.13
N LEU A 200 -21.96 -5.42 15.32
CA LEU A 200 -21.28 -4.14 15.56
C LEU A 200 -20.01 -4.39 16.37
N ASP A 201 -18.90 -3.90 15.87
CA ASP A 201 -17.61 -3.99 16.51
C ASP A 201 -17.04 -2.60 16.78
N THR A 202 -16.56 -2.37 17.99
CA THR A 202 -15.95 -1.10 18.38
C THR A 202 -14.64 -1.38 19.09
N LYS A 203 -13.56 -0.77 18.64
CA LYS A 203 -12.21 -0.88 19.19
C LYS A 203 -11.64 0.51 19.46
N TRP A 204 -11.05 0.70 20.64
CA TRP A 204 -10.27 1.88 21.00
C TRP A 204 -8.94 1.43 21.60
N GLY A 205 -7.85 2.13 21.26
CA GLY A 205 -6.52 1.86 21.79
C GLY A 205 -5.59 3.05 21.71
N SER A 206 -4.41 2.92 22.35
CA SER A 206 -3.36 3.93 22.37
C SER A 206 -1.99 3.29 22.58
N HIS A 207 -0.92 3.97 22.13
CA HIS A 207 0.45 3.52 22.41
C HIS A 207 0.85 3.78 23.88
N PHE A 208 1.82 3.00 24.37
CA PHE A 208 2.32 3.16 25.74
C PHE A 208 2.95 4.53 25.99
N GLU A 209 3.46 5.20 24.95
CA GLU A 209 3.95 6.57 24.98
C GLU A 209 2.83 7.62 25.21
N GLY A 210 1.55 7.23 25.10
CA GLY A 210 0.40 8.09 25.26
C GLY A 210 0.10 8.97 24.06
N ASP A 211 0.39 8.48 22.87
CA ASP A 211 0.05 9.07 21.59
C ASP A 211 -0.53 8.00 20.64
N GLY A 212 -0.99 8.39 19.46
CA GLY A 212 -1.53 7.47 18.47
C GLY A 212 -2.84 6.83 18.92
N ASP A 213 -3.71 7.59 19.62
CA ASP A 213 -5.05 7.11 19.94
C ASP A 213 -5.79 6.70 18.68
N ALA A 214 -6.40 5.51 18.67
CA ALA A 214 -7.11 4.99 17.53
C ALA A 214 -8.51 4.49 17.93
N LEU A 215 -9.50 4.87 17.13
CA LEU A 215 -10.89 4.42 17.27
C LEU A 215 -11.33 3.76 15.96
N THR A 216 -11.89 2.55 16.04
CA THR A 216 -12.56 1.88 14.91
C THR A 216 -13.97 1.50 15.33
N ILE A 217 -14.94 1.77 14.47
CA ILE A 217 -16.33 1.31 14.60
C ILE A 217 -16.70 0.63 13.29
N ALA A 218 -17.00 -0.65 13.34
CA ALA A 218 -17.34 -1.45 12.17
C ALA A 218 -18.65 -2.20 12.37
N GLY A 219 -19.41 -2.39 11.29
CA GLY A 219 -20.67 -3.14 11.37
C GLY A 219 -20.93 -3.95 10.10
N ASN A 220 -21.65 -5.06 10.27
CA ASN A 220 -22.14 -5.90 9.20
C ASN A 220 -23.59 -6.25 9.43
N ALA A 221 -24.39 -6.27 8.37
CA ALA A 221 -25.81 -6.65 8.42
C ALA A 221 -26.21 -7.49 7.22
N GLY A 222 -26.82 -8.63 7.48
CA GLY A 222 -27.44 -9.51 6.49
C GLY A 222 -28.94 -9.27 6.35
N PHE A 223 -29.46 -9.38 5.14
CA PHE A 223 -30.88 -9.26 4.80
C PHE A 223 -31.27 -10.28 3.75
N GLY A 224 -32.31 -11.08 4.03
CA GLY A 224 -32.90 -11.97 3.03
C GLY A 224 -33.69 -11.19 1.97
N LEU A 225 -33.39 -11.41 0.71
CA LEU A 225 -34.16 -10.90 -0.42
C LEU A 225 -35.23 -11.92 -0.82
N SER A 226 -36.25 -12.12 -0.01
CA SER A 226 -37.22 -13.22 -0.09
C SER A 226 -36.51 -14.59 0.07
N ASP A 227 -37.16 -15.68 -0.41
CA ASP A 227 -36.54 -17.02 -0.44
C ASP A 227 -35.51 -17.20 -1.58
N ALA A 228 -35.19 -16.13 -2.31
CA ALA A 228 -34.44 -16.19 -3.55
C ALA A 228 -33.05 -15.49 -3.50
N GLY A 229 -32.67 -14.89 -2.40
CA GLY A 229 -31.36 -14.19 -2.39
C GLY A 229 -31.04 -13.49 -1.08
N PHE A 230 -29.86 -12.87 -1.06
CA PHE A 230 -29.33 -12.15 0.08
C PHE A 230 -28.85 -10.73 -0.31
N ALA A 231 -28.77 -9.90 0.69
CA ALA A 231 -28.07 -8.62 0.68
C ALA A 231 -27.24 -8.50 1.96
N ASN A 232 -25.95 -8.36 1.84
CA ASN A 232 -25.03 -8.17 2.96
C ASN A 232 -24.36 -6.80 2.83
N ILE A 233 -24.38 -6.00 3.91
CA ILE A 233 -23.85 -4.65 3.93
C ILE A 233 -22.91 -4.51 5.12
N SER A 234 -21.68 -4.01 4.86
CA SER A 234 -20.67 -3.76 5.87
C SER A 234 -20.21 -2.30 5.82
N PHE A 235 -19.91 -1.73 6.97
CA PHE A 235 -19.27 -0.43 7.07
C PHE A 235 -18.13 -0.44 8.08
N GLU A 236 -17.19 0.48 7.94
CA GLU A 236 -16.14 0.77 8.91
C GLU A 236 -15.86 2.26 8.93
N PHE A 237 -15.71 2.79 10.14
CA PHE A 237 -15.23 4.14 10.41
C PHE A 237 -13.99 4.04 11.29
N LYS A 238 -12.91 4.77 10.93
CA LYS A 238 -11.65 4.77 11.68
C LYS A 238 -11.10 6.18 11.81
N GLU A 239 -10.60 6.50 13.00
CA GLU A 239 -9.76 7.65 13.28
C GLU A 239 -8.49 7.22 13.99
N GLN A 240 -7.36 7.87 13.72
CA GLN A 240 -6.09 7.60 14.36
C GLN A 240 -5.28 8.89 14.49
N ASP A 241 -4.90 9.23 15.72
CA ASP A 241 -3.99 10.32 16.00
C ASP A 241 -2.55 10.00 15.52
N PRO A 242 -1.76 11.01 15.15
CA PRO A 242 -0.38 10.80 14.75
C PRO A 242 0.50 10.42 15.95
N THR A 243 1.62 9.75 15.67
CA THR A 243 2.68 9.54 16.67
C THR A 243 3.90 10.41 16.36
N SER A 244 4.81 10.54 17.32
CA SER A 244 6.09 11.20 17.10
C SER A 244 7.25 10.41 17.71
N ARG A 245 8.13 9.91 16.83
CA ARG A 245 9.40 9.26 17.20
C ARG A 245 10.58 10.04 16.61
N SER A 246 10.43 11.37 16.63
CA SER A 246 11.42 12.32 16.12
C SER A 246 12.51 12.58 17.14
N VAL A 247 13.74 12.82 16.65
CA VAL A 247 14.83 13.38 17.44
C VAL A 247 15.19 14.76 16.89
N GLN A 248 15.65 15.69 17.76
CA GLN A 248 16.06 16.99 17.27
C GLN A 248 17.28 16.86 16.35
N ARG A 249 17.16 17.41 15.15
CA ARG A 249 18.24 17.41 14.18
C ARG A 249 19.40 18.26 14.69
N ALA A 250 20.64 17.82 14.44
CA ALA A 250 21.85 18.52 14.85
C ALA A 250 21.94 19.96 14.28
N ASP A 251 21.48 20.15 13.03
CA ASP A 251 21.46 21.46 12.39
C ASP A 251 20.42 22.41 13.02
N ALA A 252 19.25 21.90 13.44
CA ALA A 252 18.23 22.64 14.17
C ALA A 252 18.71 22.99 15.60
N GLN A 253 19.36 22.03 16.27
CA GLN A 253 19.96 22.26 17.60
C GLN A 253 21.06 23.30 17.54
N GLY A 254 21.84 23.34 16.46
CA GLY A 254 22.85 24.38 16.21
C GLY A 254 22.24 25.80 16.14
N LEU A 255 21.05 25.95 15.55
CA LEU A 255 20.29 27.21 15.53
C LEU A 255 19.80 27.62 16.93
N ILE A 256 19.24 26.65 17.68
CA ILE A 256 18.78 26.87 19.07
C ILE A 256 19.96 27.32 19.95
N ASN A 257 21.10 26.66 19.87
CA ASN A 257 22.31 26.99 20.61
C ASN A 257 22.86 28.37 20.25
N ALA A 258 22.63 28.86 19.03
CA ALA A 258 22.94 30.21 18.58
C ALA A 258 21.90 31.28 19.03
N GLY A 259 20.89 30.88 19.81
CA GLY A 259 19.87 31.77 20.34
C GLY A 259 18.63 31.95 19.46
N ASN A 260 18.44 31.12 18.43
CA ASN A 260 17.20 31.15 17.62
C ASN A 260 16.04 30.48 18.38
N THR A 261 15.11 31.33 18.87
CA THR A 261 13.93 30.88 19.64
C THR A 261 12.73 30.49 18.76
N SER A 262 12.84 30.63 17.44
CA SER A 262 11.76 30.32 16.48
C SER A 262 11.82 28.90 15.95
N VAL A 263 12.89 28.15 16.23
CA VAL A 263 13.01 26.74 15.86
C VAL A 263 12.04 25.91 16.69
N ARG A 264 11.25 25.05 16.03
CA ARG A 264 10.30 24.16 16.68
C ARG A 264 11.01 23.19 17.63
N GLN A 265 10.40 22.97 18.80
CA GLN A 265 10.85 22.03 19.81
C GLN A 265 9.67 21.12 20.24
N PRO A 266 9.94 19.88 20.71
CA PRO A 266 11.24 19.27 20.98
C PRO A 266 12.01 18.87 19.72
N ALA A 267 11.35 18.67 18.58
CA ALA A 267 11.95 18.34 17.30
C ALA A 267 11.45 19.26 16.18
N ALA A 268 12.34 19.71 15.33
CA ALA A 268 12.01 20.53 14.16
C ALA A 268 11.36 19.69 13.06
N GLN A 269 11.81 18.44 12.89
CA GLN A 269 11.24 17.49 11.94
C GLN A 269 10.12 16.69 12.58
N ILE A 270 9.11 16.30 11.79
CA ILE A 270 8.02 15.42 12.22
C ILE A 270 8.23 14.07 11.56
N TRP A 271 8.38 13.02 12.37
CA TRP A 271 8.52 11.64 11.94
C TRP A 271 7.78 10.72 12.93
N GLY A 272 6.81 9.96 12.43
CA GLY A 272 5.93 9.10 13.19
C GLY A 272 4.83 8.51 12.32
N ALA A 273 3.94 7.73 12.90
CA ALA A 273 2.75 7.27 12.18
C ALA A 273 1.89 8.47 11.75
N PRO A 274 1.28 8.42 10.55
CA PRO A 274 0.43 9.49 10.06
C PRO A 274 -0.86 9.61 10.89
N GLU A 275 -1.46 10.79 10.85
CA GLU A 275 -2.84 11.00 11.22
C GLU A 275 -3.75 10.39 10.14
N ILE A 276 -4.79 9.66 10.57
CA ILE A 276 -5.85 9.15 9.70
C ILE A 276 -7.15 9.71 10.23
N SER A 277 -7.85 10.45 9.38
CA SER A 277 -9.13 11.07 9.71
C SER A 277 -10.16 10.83 8.62
N ASP A 278 -11.45 10.90 8.99
CA ASP A 278 -12.57 10.71 8.07
C ASP A 278 -12.47 9.40 7.26
N ASP A 279 -11.83 8.33 7.83
CA ASP A 279 -11.69 7.03 7.14
C ASP A 279 -13.01 6.27 7.25
N PHE A 280 -13.81 6.35 6.21
CA PHE A 280 -15.10 5.68 6.09
C PHE A 280 -15.11 4.71 4.92
N LYS A 281 -15.61 3.49 5.16
CA LYS A 281 -15.72 2.41 4.18
C LYS A 281 -17.11 1.82 4.21
N LEU A 282 -17.67 1.57 3.01
CA LEU A 282 -18.94 0.88 2.82
C LEU A 282 -18.75 -0.21 1.79
N PHE A 283 -19.18 -1.44 2.11
CA PHE A 283 -19.19 -2.58 1.20
C PHE A 283 -20.61 -3.16 1.12
N GLY A 284 -20.99 -3.61 -0.08
CA GLY A 284 -22.23 -4.36 -0.31
C GLY A 284 -21.97 -5.59 -1.14
N ASN A 285 -22.62 -6.71 -0.79
CA ASN A 285 -22.62 -7.97 -1.52
C ASN A 285 -24.06 -8.48 -1.67
N PHE A 286 -24.50 -8.76 -2.88
CA PHE A 286 -25.88 -9.09 -3.24
C PHE A 286 -25.91 -10.28 -4.17
N GLY A 287 -26.80 -11.24 -3.90
CA GLY A 287 -27.07 -12.38 -4.76
C GLY A 287 -28.56 -12.63 -4.87
N ILE A 288 -29.02 -13.01 -6.06
CA ILE A 288 -30.42 -13.39 -6.30
C ILE A 288 -30.52 -14.54 -7.28
N ASP A 289 -31.24 -15.62 -6.87
CA ASP A 289 -31.57 -16.74 -7.75
C ASP A 289 -32.61 -16.28 -8.80
N LEU A 290 -32.26 -16.42 -10.06
CA LEU A 290 -33.12 -16.10 -11.21
C LEU A 290 -34.00 -17.30 -11.62
N GLY A 291 -33.84 -18.45 -10.97
CA GLY A 291 -34.45 -19.71 -11.36
C GLY A 291 -33.70 -20.43 -12.47
N GLY A 292 -33.97 -21.72 -12.63
CA GLY A 292 -33.32 -22.54 -13.66
C GLY A 292 -31.81 -22.77 -13.44
N GLY A 293 -31.34 -22.60 -12.22
CA GLY A 293 -29.92 -22.75 -11.89
C GLY A 293 -29.05 -21.55 -12.28
N ALA A 294 -29.67 -20.40 -12.52
CA ALA A 294 -28.97 -19.12 -12.80
C ALA A 294 -29.08 -18.17 -11.60
N GLU A 295 -28.02 -17.45 -11.30
CA GLU A 295 -27.91 -16.44 -10.25
C GLU A 295 -27.37 -15.13 -10.83
N ALA A 296 -27.98 -14.00 -10.44
CA ALA A 296 -27.38 -12.69 -10.62
C ALA A 296 -26.72 -12.25 -9.32
N TYR A 297 -25.53 -11.72 -9.43
CA TYR A 297 -24.77 -11.19 -8.29
C TYR A 297 -24.24 -9.78 -8.55
N MET A 298 -24.04 -9.03 -7.47
CA MET A 298 -23.47 -7.69 -7.51
C MET A 298 -22.74 -7.41 -6.20
N PHE A 299 -21.54 -6.85 -6.27
CA PHE A 299 -20.83 -6.35 -5.11
C PHE A 299 -20.05 -5.10 -5.43
N GLY A 300 -19.75 -4.31 -4.41
CA GLY A 300 -19.01 -3.09 -4.60
C GLY A 300 -18.69 -2.39 -3.29
N ASN A 301 -17.88 -1.34 -3.41
CA ASN A 301 -17.48 -0.52 -2.28
C ASN A 301 -17.48 0.96 -2.62
N TRP A 302 -17.54 1.76 -1.58
CA TRP A 302 -17.18 3.17 -1.54
C TRP A 302 -16.37 3.41 -0.27
N ALA A 303 -15.22 4.07 -0.42
CA ALA A 303 -14.36 4.43 0.69
C ALA A 303 -13.74 5.81 0.46
N GLU A 304 -13.55 6.55 1.56
CA GLU A 304 -12.81 7.81 1.57
C GLU A 304 -12.04 7.91 2.88
N ARG A 305 -10.85 8.53 2.84
CA ARG A 305 -10.07 8.86 4.01
C ARG A 305 -9.16 10.05 3.75
N GLN A 306 -8.81 10.78 4.80
CA GLN A 306 -7.72 11.73 4.82
C GLN A 306 -6.54 11.14 5.58
N VAL A 307 -5.35 11.24 5.00
CA VAL A 307 -4.10 10.81 5.64
C VAL A 307 -3.12 11.96 5.62
N GLU A 308 -2.53 12.29 6.79
CA GLU A 308 -1.54 13.34 6.93
C GLU A 308 -0.27 12.81 7.60
N GLY A 309 0.86 12.89 6.89
CA GLY A 309 2.17 12.46 7.37
C GLY A 309 3.08 13.60 7.77
N GLY A 310 4.21 13.25 8.37
CA GLY A 310 5.29 14.19 8.66
C GLY A 310 6.09 14.58 7.42
N PHE A 311 7.08 15.44 7.62
CA PHE A 311 8.00 15.87 6.56
C PHE A 311 9.35 16.31 7.09
N TYR A 312 10.32 16.55 6.18
CA TYR A 312 11.70 16.98 6.52
C TYR A 312 11.77 18.46 6.87
N PHE A 313 12.56 18.80 7.87
CA PHE A 313 12.83 20.20 8.28
C PHE A 313 13.61 20.99 7.23
N ARG A 314 13.16 22.20 6.94
CA ARG A 314 13.80 23.19 6.07
C ARG A 314 14.60 24.19 6.90
N ASN A 315 15.89 23.93 7.04
CA ASN A 315 16.79 24.78 7.83
C ASN A 315 16.94 26.18 7.17
N PRO A 316 16.77 27.28 7.93
CA PRO A 316 16.75 28.65 7.39
C PRO A 316 18.09 29.14 6.87
N HIS A 317 19.17 28.35 7.00
CA HIS A 317 20.51 28.71 6.56
C HIS A 317 21.06 27.80 5.46
N THR A 318 20.54 26.60 5.31
CA THR A 318 21.17 25.59 4.47
C THR A 318 20.25 25.02 3.37
N ARG A 319 18.92 25.24 3.44
CA ARG A 319 18.01 24.72 2.41
C ARG A 319 18.21 25.46 1.09
N GLY A 320 18.71 24.75 0.07
CA GLY A 320 18.85 25.24 -1.28
C GLY A 320 17.52 25.67 -1.91
N GLY A 321 17.55 26.62 -2.84
CA GLY A 321 16.36 27.13 -3.51
C GLY A 321 15.44 28.01 -2.64
N VAL A 322 15.58 27.97 -1.31
CA VAL A 322 14.69 28.67 -0.35
C VAL A 322 15.48 29.68 0.48
N PHE A 323 16.48 29.22 1.22
CA PHE A 323 17.19 30.01 2.21
C PHE A 323 18.69 30.22 1.94
N LEU A 324 19.36 29.22 1.32
CA LEU A 324 20.79 29.26 1.08
C LEU A 324 21.12 30.22 -0.04
N GLY A 325 21.84 31.30 0.31
CA GLY A 325 22.42 32.25 -0.64
C GLY A 325 23.81 31.82 -1.15
N PRO A 326 24.42 32.63 -2.00
CA PRO A 326 25.79 32.38 -2.50
C PRO A 326 26.83 32.47 -1.38
N THR A 327 27.92 31.73 -1.50
CA THR A 327 29.09 31.88 -0.64
C THR A 327 29.70 33.25 -0.85
N LEU A 328 29.92 34.00 0.24
CA LEU A 328 30.51 35.33 0.20
C LEU A 328 32.00 35.28 -0.15
N ALA A 329 32.57 36.43 -0.57
CA ALA A 329 33.98 36.54 -0.93
C ALA A 329 34.93 36.20 0.23
N ASP A 330 34.49 36.36 1.48
CA ASP A 330 35.21 35.97 2.70
C ASP A 330 35.03 34.50 3.09
N GLY A 331 34.34 33.70 2.28
CA GLY A 331 34.11 32.29 2.50
C GLY A 331 32.91 31.96 3.40
N ARG A 332 32.18 32.91 3.95
CA ARG A 332 30.99 32.68 4.79
C ARG A 332 29.79 32.27 3.92
N SER A 333 28.93 31.47 4.47
CA SER A 333 27.59 31.22 3.92
C SER A 333 26.74 32.51 4.03
N SER A 334 25.74 32.63 3.17
CA SER A 334 24.78 33.74 3.24
C SER A 334 23.35 33.28 3.16
N VAL A 335 22.44 34.10 3.63
CA VAL A 335 20.99 33.92 3.44
C VAL A 335 20.63 34.40 2.03
N LYS A 336 19.72 33.65 1.39
CA LYS A 336 19.18 34.00 0.08
C LYS A 336 18.29 35.24 0.17
N VAL A 337 18.58 36.23 -0.67
CA VAL A 337 17.82 37.47 -0.78
C VAL A 337 17.32 37.63 -2.20
N ALA A 338 16.02 37.87 -2.34
CA ALA A 338 15.40 38.17 -3.62
C ALA A 338 15.53 39.65 -3.97
N ASP A 339 15.94 39.94 -5.19
CA ASP A 339 15.80 41.26 -5.82
C ASP A 339 14.46 41.27 -6.62
N LEU A 340 13.52 42.07 -6.13
CA LEU A 340 12.16 42.19 -6.68
C LEU A 340 12.05 43.34 -7.70
N SER A 341 13.14 44.04 -8.04
CA SER A 341 13.07 45.15 -8.99
C SER A 341 12.81 44.75 -10.44
N GLY A 342 13.01 43.46 -10.76
CA GLY A 342 12.84 42.92 -12.12
C GLY A 342 14.04 43.09 -13.05
N ASP A 343 14.97 43.97 -12.73
CA ASP A 343 16.18 44.25 -13.51
C ASP A 343 17.49 44.14 -12.68
N MET A 344 17.41 43.57 -11.48
CA MET A 344 18.49 43.39 -10.53
C MET A 344 19.08 44.74 -10.02
N SER A 345 18.30 45.82 -10.09
CA SER A 345 18.72 47.18 -9.63
C SER A 345 18.33 47.47 -8.19
N GLY A 346 17.76 46.49 -7.47
CA GLY A 346 17.21 46.63 -6.12
C GLY A 346 18.24 46.93 -5.05
N ASN A 347 19.56 46.80 -5.34
CA ASN A 347 20.67 47.02 -4.40
C ASN A 347 20.51 46.22 -3.09
N CYS A 348 20.15 44.95 -3.20
CA CYS A 348 19.90 44.09 -2.07
C CYS A 348 21.24 43.69 -1.40
N PRO A 349 21.41 43.94 -0.11
CA PRO A 349 22.63 43.58 0.57
C PRO A 349 22.76 42.08 0.77
N ALA A 350 23.98 41.57 0.72
CA ALA A 350 24.26 40.19 1.08
C ALA A 350 24.16 40.02 2.62
N VAL A 351 23.48 38.95 3.08
CA VAL A 351 23.32 38.65 4.50
C VAL A 351 24.24 37.50 4.88
N GLY A 352 25.41 37.79 5.38
CA GLY A 352 26.38 36.78 5.86
C GLY A 352 25.86 36.05 7.12
N ILE A 353 26.24 34.78 7.28
CA ILE A 353 25.97 34.00 8.47
C ILE A 353 27.26 33.76 9.24
N THR A 354 27.26 34.06 10.53
CA THR A 354 28.38 33.81 11.44
C THR A 354 27.89 33.05 12.67
N ASN A 355 28.42 31.83 12.92
CA ASN A 355 28.03 30.99 14.04
C ASN A 355 26.49 30.77 14.11
N ASN A 356 25.86 30.45 12.99
CA ASN A 356 24.41 30.28 12.84
C ASN A 356 23.58 31.56 13.13
N VAL A 357 24.20 32.76 13.14
CA VAL A 357 23.50 34.02 13.29
C VAL A 357 23.64 34.84 12.00
N PRO A 358 22.55 35.19 11.30
CA PRO A 358 22.58 36.12 10.17
C PRO A 358 22.95 37.55 10.61
N ASP A 359 23.61 38.32 9.74
CA ASP A 359 23.92 39.71 9.95
C ASP A 359 22.66 40.57 10.14
N ALA A 360 22.49 41.10 11.38
CA ALA A 360 21.29 41.81 11.78
C ALA A 360 21.11 43.17 11.06
N ASP A 361 22.22 43.87 10.75
CA ASP A 361 22.18 45.17 10.08
C ASP A 361 21.82 45.01 8.60
N ALA A 362 22.35 43.94 7.97
CA ALA A 362 22.00 43.60 6.61
C ALA A 362 20.51 43.19 6.50
N LEU A 363 19.99 42.38 7.46
CA LEU A 363 18.57 42.02 7.52
C LEU A 363 17.68 43.26 7.73
N ALA A 364 18.06 44.19 8.61
CA ALA A 364 17.33 45.44 8.81
C ALA A 364 17.31 46.29 7.53
N SER A 365 18.39 46.30 6.76
CA SER A 365 18.46 47.00 5.48
C SER A 365 17.51 46.38 4.45
N ILE A 366 17.39 45.04 4.40
CA ILE A 366 16.44 44.35 3.53
C ILE A 366 14.99 44.72 3.89
N ARG A 367 14.64 44.71 5.18
CA ARG A 367 13.26 45.06 5.63
C ARG A 367 12.87 46.47 5.23
N ASN A 368 13.82 47.38 5.18
CA ASN A 368 13.61 48.78 4.81
C ASN A 368 13.65 49.02 3.30
N ASN A 369 14.04 48.03 2.48
CA ASN A 369 14.12 48.14 1.04
C ASN A 369 12.95 47.44 0.36
N PRO A 370 12.03 48.17 -0.31
CA PRO A 370 10.86 47.57 -0.96
C PRO A 370 11.25 46.64 -2.14
N ASN A 371 12.47 46.74 -2.64
CA ASN A 371 12.94 45.88 -3.72
C ASN A 371 13.64 44.60 -3.24
N CYS A 372 13.82 44.41 -1.93
CA CYS A 372 14.50 43.24 -1.38
C CYS A 372 13.59 42.44 -0.47
N TYR A 373 13.72 41.14 -0.48
CA TYR A 373 12.98 40.24 0.43
C TYR A 373 13.81 38.99 0.74
N SER A 374 13.71 38.49 1.96
CA SER A 374 14.26 37.19 2.36
C SER A 374 13.25 36.40 3.18
N LEU A 375 13.14 35.10 2.86
CA LEU A 375 12.19 34.18 3.54
C LEU A 375 12.48 33.98 5.02
N ILE A 376 13.68 34.29 5.49
CA ILE A 376 14.02 34.27 6.91
C ILE A 376 13.16 35.27 7.73
N GLU A 377 12.56 36.25 7.06
CA GLU A 377 11.62 37.18 7.71
C GLU A 377 10.30 36.53 8.05
N LYS A 378 9.83 35.61 7.22
CA LYS A 378 8.58 34.85 7.42
C LYS A 378 8.83 33.62 8.28
N PHE A 379 9.97 32.94 8.07
CA PHE A 379 10.34 31.71 8.76
C PHE A 379 11.72 31.80 9.41
N PRO A 380 11.90 32.60 10.50
CA PRO A 380 13.22 32.83 11.11
C PRO A 380 13.81 31.54 11.73
N GLY A 381 12.98 30.58 12.11
CA GLY A 381 13.38 29.26 12.61
C GLY A 381 13.44 28.18 11.56
N GLY A 382 13.25 28.51 10.27
CA GLY A 382 12.94 27.53 9.26
C GLY A 382 11.50 27.06 9.34
N PHE A 383 11.15 26.01 8.57
CA PHE A 383 9.82 25.41 8.60
C PHE A 383 9.88 23.90 8.29
N THR A 384 8.87 23.19 8.70
CA THR A 384 8.65 21.80 8.33
C THR A 384 7.31 21.71 7.63
N PRO A 385 7.28 21.42 6.33
CA PRO A 385 6.03 21.16 5.64
C PRO A 385 5.26 20.04 6.29
N GLN A 386 3.95 20.00 6.10
CA GLN A 386 3.10 18.85 6.36
C GLN A 386 2.44 18.45 5.05
N PHE A 387 2.49 17.15 4.77
CA PHE A 387 1.98 16.59 3.52
C PHE A 387 0.85 15.63 3.84
N GLY A 388 -0.23 15.74 3.09
CA GLY A 388 -1.37 14.86 3.21
C GLY A 388 -2.09 14.66 1.89
N GLY A 389 -3.08 13.79 1.93
CA GLY A 389 -3.93 13.54 0.79
C GLY A 389 -5.31 13.03 1.19
N TYR A 390 -6.25 13.27 0.30
CA TYR A 390 -7.57 12.64 0.30
C TYR A 390 -7.50 11.44 -0.62
N VAL A 391 -7.81 10.26 -0.10
CA VAL A 391 -7.87 9.01 -0.86
C VAL A 391 -9.32 8.61 -0.98
N ASP A 392 -9.79 8.41 -2.20
CA ASP A 392 -11.11 7.90 -2.51
C ASP A 392 -11.02 6.60 -3.32
N ASP A 393 -11.97 5.69 -3.08
CA ASP A 393 -12.04 4.42 -3.75
C ASP A 393 -13.49 4.00 -3.96
N ILE A 394 -13.82 3.66 -5.19
CA ILE A 394 -15.15 3.14 -5.54
C ILE A 394 -15.03 1.99 -6.52
N SER A 395 -15.79 0.91 -6.29
CA SER A 395 -15.91 -0.16 -7.28
C SER A 395 -17.30 -0.75 -7.32
N LEU A 396 -17.62 -1.29 -8.48
CA LEU A 396 -18.83 -2.06 -8.72
C LEU A 396 -18.49 -3.23 -9.61
N ALA A 397 -18.85 -4.45 -9.18
CA ALA A 397 -18.79 -5.66 -9.96
C ALA A 397 -20.19 -6.29 -10.01
N GLY A 398 -20.54 -6.85 -11.14
CA GLY A 398 -21.80 -7.58 -11.27
C GLY A 398 -21.79 -8.55 -12.43
N GLY A 399 -22.62 -9.59 -12.33
CA GLY A 399 -22.67 -10.62 -13.32
C GLY A 399 -23.84 -11.56 -13.17
N VAL A 400 -23.90 -12.50 -14.10
CA VAL A 400 -24.85 -13.61 -14.09
C VAL A 400 -24.06 -14.90 -14.30
N ARG A 401 -24.24 -15.85 -13.40
CA ARG A 401 -23.64 -17.17 -13.44
C ARG A 401 -24.68 -18.27 -13.37
N GLY A 402 -24.38 -19.43 -13.92
CA GLY A 402 -25.33 -20.54 -13.87
C GLY A 402 -24.86 -21.75 -14.65
N GLU A 403 -25.68 -22.81 -14.67
CA GLU A 403 -25.41 -24.04 -15.37
C GLU A 403 -26.37 -24.21 -16.53
N LEU A 404 -25.86 -24.48 -17.72
CA LEU A 404 -26.66 -24.81 -18.90
C LEU A 404 -27.09 -26.26 -18.84
N ASP A 405 -28.21 -26.63 -19.50
CA ASP A 405 -28.68 -28.02 -19.63
C ASP A 405 -27.62 -28.99 -20.17
N SER A 406 -26.65 -28.47 -20.88
CA SER A 406 -25.49 -29.20 -21.39
C SER A 406 -24.43 -29.56 -20.34
N GLY A 407 -24.57 -29.06 -19.09
CA GLY A 407 -23.62 -29.26 -18.00
C GLY A 407 -22.41 -28.31 -18.06
N TRP A 408 -22.46 -27.25 -18.88
CA TRP A 408 -21.49 -26.16 -18.83
C TRP A 408 -21.96 -25.10 -17.84
N PHE A 409 -21.08 -24.79 -16.91
CA PHE A 409 -21.22 -23.61 -16.07
C PHE A 409 -20.70 -22.39 -16.81
N TYR A 410 -21.41 -21.28 -16.71
CA TYR A 410 -21.01 -19.99 -17.28
C TYR A 410 -21.00 -18.88 -16.21
N ASP A 411 -20.11 -17.90 -16.38
CA ASP A 411 -20.10 -16.65 -15.62
C ASP A 411 -19.79 -15.50 -16.59
N ILE A 412 -20.71 -14.54 -16.68
CA ILE A 412 -20.55 -13.33 -17.48
C ILE A 412 -20.59 -12.16 -16.53
N SER A 413 -19.51 -11.39 -16.50
CA SER A 413 -19.36 -10.30 -15.52
C SER A 413 -18.69 -9.06 -16.08
N ALA A 414 -18.95 -7.94 -15.39
CA ALA A 414 -18.25 -6.70 -15.60
C ALA A 414 -17.83 -6.10 -14.25
N VAL A 415 -16.66 -5.48 -14.23
CA VAL A 415 -16.11 -4.75 -13.09
C VAL A 415 -15.72 -3.36 -13.54
N ALA A 416 -16.05 -2.35 -12.75
CA ALA A 416 -15.53 -1.00 -12.90
C ALA A 416 -15.05 -0.51 -11.53
N GLY A 417 -13.84 0.00 -11.47
CA GLY A 417 -13.25 0.52 -10.24
C GLY A 417 -12.45 1.79 -10.49
N GLN A 418 -12.39 2.64 -9.49
CA GLN A 418 -11.60 3.86 -9.50
C GLN A 418 -11.00 4.07 -8.12
N SER A 419 -9.71 4.43 -8.10
CA SER A 419 -9.00 4.96 -6.94
C SER A 419 -8.50 6.35 -7.24
N GLY A 420 -8.66 7.28 -6.30
CA GLY A 420 -8.19 8.65 -6.38
C GLY A 420 -7.26 9.00 -5.22
N ALA A 421 -6.29 9.87 -5.47
CA ALA A 421 -5.44 10.46 -4.44
C ALA A 421 -5.19 11.93 -4.80
N ASP A 422 -5.80 12.86 -4.03
CA ASP A 422 -5.60 14.29 -4.16
C ASP A 422 -4.64 14.78 -3.07
N PHE A 423 -3.53 15.40 -3.48
CA PHE A 423 -2.45 15.79 -2.58
C PHE A 423 -2.53 17.25 -2.16
N TYR A 424 -2.26 17.52 -0.90
CA TYR A 424 -2.05 18.87 -0.39
C TYR A 424 -0.76 18.95 0.43
N ILE A 425 -0.20 20.15 0.48
CA ILE A 425 0.94 20.44 1.34
C ILE A 425 0.75 21.81 2.00
N TYR A 426 1.03 21.90 3.29
CA TYR A 426 0.92 23.16 4.01
C TYR A 426 2.11 23.41 4.95
N ASN A 427 2.11 24.53 5.65
CA ASN A 427 3.27 25.05 6.38
C ASN A 427 4.54 25.10 5.50
N THR A 428 4.34 25.43 4.24
CA THR A 428 5.39 25.54 3.23
C THR A 428 5.23 26.80 2.41
N ILE A 429 6.01 26.96 1.34
CA ILE A 429 5.99 28.14 0.49
C ILE A 429 6.41 27.78 -0.93
N ASN A 430 5.83 28.46 -1.92
CA ASN A 430 6.40 28.56 -3.25
C ASN A 430 7.32 29.80 -3.31
N PRO A 431 8.65 29.62 -3.40
CA PRO A 431 9.61 30.74 -3.44
C PRO A 431 9.44 31.65 -4.67
N GLN A 432 8.67 31.27 -5.66
CA GLN A 432 8.38 32.11 -6.84
C GLN A 432 7.30 33.17 -6.56
N LEU A 433 6.66 33.14 -5.37
CA LEU A 433 5.62 34.09 -4.97
C LEU A 433 6.13 35.23 -4.09
N LEU A 434 7.48 35.43 -3.96
CA LEU A 434 8.08 36.38 -3.05
C LEU A 434 7.68 37.84 -3.27
N SER A 435 7.23 38.20 -4.49
CA SER A 435 6.66 39.51 -4.77
C SER A 435 5.41 39.83 -3.96
N ARG A 436 4.68 38.81 -3.48
CA ARG A 436 3.49 38.96 -2.62
C ARG A 436 3.82 39.23 -1.15
N ARG A 437 5.07 39.06 -0.72
CA ARG A 437 5.57 39.32 0.63
C ARG A 437 4.72 38.65 1.74
N ASN A 438 3.88 39.45 2.44
CA ASN A 438 3.05 38.98 3.55
C ASN A 438 1.88 38.11 3.11
N ASP A 439 1.45 38.25 1.86
CA ASP A 439 0.30 37.53 1.27
C ASP A 439 0.71 36.24 0.53
N ILE A 440 1.93 35.72 0.79
CA ILE A 440 2.36 34.46 0.23
C ILE A 440 1.58 33.32 0.92
N PRO A 441 0.87 32.48 0.16
CA PRO A 441 0.15 31.34 0.71
C PRO A 441 1.13 30.33 1.33
N THR A 442 0.65 29.59 2.32
CA THR A 442 1.40 28.52 3.00
C THR A 442 0.69 27.17 2.96
N TYR A 443 -0.44 27.10 2.26
CA TYR A 443 -1.20 25.90 1.90
C TYR A 443 -1.34 25.84 0.39
N TYR A 444 -1.18 24.64 -0.18
CA TYR A 444 -1.26 24.41 -1.62
C TYR A 444 -1.96 23.09 -1.90
N ASP A 445 -2.94 23.12 -2.82
CA ASP A 445 -3.43 21.96 -3.53
C ASP A 445 -2.41 21.58 -4.62
N ALA A 446 -1.81 20.42 -4.50
CA ALA A 446 -0.74 19.99 -5.40
C ALA A 446 -1.25 19.18 -6.61
N GLY A 447 -2.57 18.93 -6.69
CA GLY A 447 -3.16 18.06 -7.70
C GLY A 447 -3.22 16.61 -7.24
N GLY A 448 -3.47 15.68 -8.16
CA GLY A 448 -3.70 14.30 -7.77
C GLY A 448 -3.57 13.30 -8.90
N TYR A 449 -3.73 12.04 -8.53
CA TYR A 449 -3.77 10.89 -9.43
C TYR A 449 -5.13 10.21 -9.36
N VAL A 450 -5.57 9.64 -10.48
CA VAL A 450 -6.73 8.76 -10.53
C VAL A 450 -6.38 7.54 -11.36
N GLU A 451 -6.61 6.36 -10.82
CA GLU A 451 -6.60 5.09 -11.54
C GLU A 451 -8.02 4.64 -11.79
N THR A 452 -8.34 4.24 -13.01
CA THR A 452 -9.68 3.73 -13.40
C THR A 452 -9.53 2.47 -14.20
N ASP A 453 -10.10 1.37 -13.71
CA ASP A 453 -10.06 0.06 -14.35
C ASP A 453 -11.47 -0.39 -14.74
N ARG A 454 -11.59 -1.00 -15.94
CA ARG A 454 -12.80 -1.66 -16.42
C ARG A 454 -12.44 -3.03 -16.97
N VAL A 455 -13.13 -4.04 -16.48
CA VAL A 455 -12.89 -5.44 -16.89
C VAL A 455 -14.22 -6.07 -17.28
N VAL A 456 -14.22 -6.85 -18.37
CA VAL A 456 -15.35 -7.68 -18.78
C VAL A 456 -14.84 -9.09 -18.96
N ASN A 457 -15.48 -10.06 -18.29
CA ASN A 457 -15.11 -11.47 -18.34
C ASN A 457 -16.26 -12.32 -18.87
N PHE A 458 -15.90 -13.36 -19.62
CA PHE A 458 -16.77 -14.44 -20.01
C PHE A 458 -16.06 -15.77 -19.75
N ASP A 459 -16.55 -16.53 -18.76
CA ASP A 459 -15.93 -17.77 -18.28
C ASP A 459 -16.90 -18.94 -18.51
N LEU A 460 -16.33 -20.09 -18.94
CA LEU A 460 -17.02 -21.35 -19.09
C LEU A 460 -16.24 -22.45 -18.38
N SER A 461 -16.92 -23.37 -17.69
CA SER A 461 -16.30 -24.57 -17.15
C SER A 461 -17.20 -25.78 -17.20
N ARG A 462 -16.60 -26.97 -17.33
CA ARG A 462 -17.34 -28.24 -17.30
C ARG A 462 -16.47 -29.37 -16.82
N GLN A 463 -17.04 -30.20 -15.96
CA GLN A 463 -16.44 -31.47 -15.54
C GLN A 463 -16.91 -32.62 -16.42
N PHE A 464 -15.99 -33.48 -16.82
CA PHE A 464 -16.20 -34.69 -17.60
C PHE A 464 -15.72 -35.91 -16.81
N PHE A 465 -16.31 -37.07 -17.07
CA PHE A 465 -15.96 -38.35 -16.44
C PHE A 465 -15.58 -39.40 -17.49
N PRO A 466 -14.40 -39.30 -18.11
CA PRO A 466 -13.93 -40.30 -19.06
C PRO A 466 -13.65 -41.64 -18.36
N SER A 467 -13.75 -42.77 -19.08
CA SER A 467 -13.59 -44.11 -18.51
C SER A 467 -12.17 -44.45 -18.04
N ASN A 468 -11.19 -43.67 -18.40
CA ASN A 468 -9.74 -43.91 -18.19
C ASN A 468 -9.14 -43.00 -17.11
N VAL A 469 -9.85 -42.01 -16.62
CA VAL A 469 -9.49 -41.14 -15.51
C VAL A 469 -10.75 -40.83 -14.69
N ASP A 470 -10.56 -40.45 -13.43
CA ASP A 470 -11.70 -40.23 -12.53
C ASP A 470 -12.52 -39.00 -12.92
N SER A 471 -11.85 -37.91 -13.27
CA SER A 471 -12.51 -36.72 -13.79
C SER A 471 -11.55 -35.80 -14.56
N VAL A 472 -12.11 -34.99 -15.46
CA VAL A 472 -11.42 -33.90 -16.16
C VAL A 472 -12.29 -32.66 -16.10
N ASN A 473 -11.77 -31.57 -15.50
CA ASN A 473 -12.38 -30.26 -15.58
C ASN A 473 -11.73 -29.47 -16.71
N VAL A 474 -12.54 -28.85 -17.54
CA VAL A 474 -12.08 -27.93 -18.61
C VAL A 474 -12.70 -26.57 -18.34
N ALA A 475 -11.90 -25.56 -18.17
CA ALA A 475 -12.32 -24.17 -18.09
C ALA A 475 -11.68 -23.35 -19.21
N MET A 476 -12.40 -22.33 -19.68
CA MET A 476 -11.94 -21.40 -20.69
C MET A 476 -12.62 -20.06 -20.52
N GLY A 477 -11.99 -18.99 -20.94
CA GLY A 477 -12.58 -17.67 -20.83
C GLY A 477 -11.95 -16.64 -21.74
N LEU A 478 -12.67 -15.52 -21.81
CA LEU A 478 -12.26 -14.30 -22.52
C LEU A 478 -12.31 -13.13 -21.55
N GLU A 479 -11.34 -12.23 -21.66
CA GLU A 479 -11.23 -11.02 -20.87
C GLU A 479 -10.98 -9.81 -21.77
N TYR A 480 -11.64 -8.71 -21.46
CA TYR A 480 -11.30 -7.37 -21.96
C TYR A 480 -10.96 -6.49 -20.76
N ARG A 481 -9.87 -5.73 -20.83
CA ARG A 481 -9.44 -4.79 -19.79
C ARG A 481 -9.05 -3.45 -20.40
N ASP A 482 -9.44 -2.36 -19.70
CA ASP A 482 -9.12 -0.96 -20.00
C ASP A 482 -8.70 -0.30 -18.69
N GLU A 483 -7.44 0.12 -18.60
CA GLU A 483 -6.83 0.78 -17.44
C GLU A 483 -6.44 2.20 -17.82
N THR A 484 -6.84 3.19 -17.03
CA THR A 484 -6.55 4.61 -17.30
C THR A 484 -5.98 5.29 -16.08
N PHE A 485 -4.73 5.76 -16.19
CA PHE A 485 -4.08 6.61 -15.20
C PHE A 485 -4.20 8.08 -15.60
N THR A 486 -4.83 8.88 -14.74
CA THR A 486 -5.05 10.31 -14.92
C THR A 486 -4.20 11.11 -13.96
N ILE A 487 -3.49 12.12 -14.47
CA ILE A 487 -2.80 13.12 -13.65
C ILE A 487 -3.62 14.40 -13.67
N ARG A 488 -4.01 14.90 -12.49
CA ARG A 488 -4.70 16.19 -12.29
C ARG A 488 -3.70 17.25 -11.86
N ASN A 489 -3.70 18.42 -12.52
CA ASN A 489 -2.82 19.52 -12.13
C ASN A 489 -3.24 20.14 -10.79
N GLY A 490 -2.25 20.69 -10.07
CA GLY A 490 -2.46 21.45 -8.85
C GLY A 490 -3.06 22.85 -9.08
N GLU A 491 -3.28 23.58 -7.98
CA GLU A 491 -3.68 24.98 -8.07
C GLU A 491 -2.55 25.85 -8.66
N PRO A 492 -2.84 26.98 -9.32
CA PRO A 492 -1.82 27.78 -9.99
C PRO A 492 -0.67 28.25 -9.08
N ASN A 493 -0.93 28.52 -7.79
CA ASN A 493 0.13 28.95 -6.86
C ASN A 493 1.10 27.84 -6.50
N SER A 494 0.69 26.56 -6.58
CA SER A 494 1.51 25.41 -6.24
C SER A 494 2.64 25.16 -7.25
N PHE A 495 2.52 25.66 -8.50
CA PHE A 495 3.49 25.50 -9.57
C PHE A 495 3.90 26.81 -10.27
N PHE A 496 3.43 27.96 -9.76
CA PHE A 496 3.74 29.27 -10.35
C PHE A 496 5.25 29.53 -10.44
N ILE A 497 5.71 30.10 -11.56
CA ILE A 497 7.10 30.45 -11.84
C ILE A 497 7.20 31.95 -12.18
N ASP A 498 8.03 32.69 -11.44
CA ASP A 498 8.44 34.05 -11.76
C ASP A 498 9.83 33.98 -12.45
N PRO A 499 9.94 34.35 -13.72
CA PRO A 499 11.21 34.26 -14.45
C PRO A 499 12.39 35.00 -13.76
N ASN A 500 12.12 36.11 -13.06
CA ASN A 500 13.16 36.87 -12.37
C ASN A 500 13.65 36.13 -11.11
N LEU A 501 12.74 35.55 -10.33
CA LEU A 501 13.10 34.77 -9.12
C LEU A 501 13.75 33.44 -9.51
N ALA A 502 13.27 32.81 -10.57
CA ALA A 502 13.84 31.62 -11.12
C ALA A 502 15.30 31.87 -11.59
N ALA A 503 15.56 32.96 -12.32
CA ALA A 503 16.92 33.35 -12.72
C ALA A 503 17.87 33.66 -11.52
N GLN A 504 17.32 34.01 -10.35
CA GLN A 504 18.03 34.16 -9.11
C GLN A 504 18.26 32.84 -8.35
N GLY A 505 17.82 31.70 -8.92
CA GLY A 505 18.00 30.37 -8.37
C GLY A 505 17.05 30.08 -7.19
N PHE A 506 15.88 30.72 -7.11
CA PHE A 506 14.82 30.31 -6.19
C PHE A 506 14.14 29.06 -6.73
N GLY A 507 13.82 28.12 -5.83
CA GLY A 507 13.12 26.88 -6.17
C GLY A 507 11.73 27.13 -6.75
N VAL A 508 11.25 26.24 -7.57
CA VAL A 508 9.96 26.33 -8.25
C VAL A 508 8.93 25.44 -7.57
N GLY A 509 7.72 25.95 -7.44
CA GLY A 509 6.60 25.25 -6.84
C GLY A 509 6.62 25.25 -5.30
N SER A 510 5.56 24.71 -4.70
CA SER A 510 5.45 24.50 -3.25
C SER A 510 6.61 23.62 -2.76
N ASN A 511 7.39 24.12 -1.79
CA ASN A 511 8.61 23.44 -1.38
C ASN A 511 8.30 22.18 -0.56
N GLY A 512 8.73 21.05 -1.07
CA GLY A 512 8.48 19.72 -0.53
C GLY A 512 7.75 18.85 -1.54
N PHE A 513 6.61 19.30 -2.00
CA PHE A 513 5.83 18.66 -3.04
C PHE A 513 5.25 19.73 -3.98
N PRO A 514 5.95 20.04 -5.09
CA PRO A 514 5.45 20.98 -6.08
C PRO A 514 4.18 20.47 -6.75
N GLY A 515 3.25 21.38 -6.99
CA GLY A 515 2.01 21.01 -7.72
C GLY A 515 2.31 20.53 -9.14
N PHE A 516 1.53 19.55 -9.59
CA PHE A 516 1.59 19.07 -10.97
C PHE A 516 1.22 20.18 -11.93
N GLN A 517 2.01 20.31 -13.00
CA GLN A 517 1.79 21.37 -13.98
C GLN A 517 0.73 20.95 -15.01
N PRO A 518 0.03 21.90 -15.64
CA PRO A 518 -0.94 21.58 -16.71
C PRO A 518 -0.35 20.80 -17.89
N GLY A 519 0.97 20.88 -18.11
CA GLY A 519 1.68 20.11 -19.14
C GLY A 519 1.89 18.65 -18.79
N ASP A 520 1.78 18.30 -17.50
CA ASP A 520 1.94 16.93 -16.99
C ASP A 520 0.58 16.23 -16.82
N ALA A 521 -0.52 17.02 -16.84
CA ALA A 521 -1.88 16.55 -16.65
C ALA A 521 -2.43 15.87 -17.92
N GLY A 522 -3.23 14.85 -17.75
CA GLY A 522 -3.87 14.11 -18.83
C GLY A 522 -4.16 12.66 -18.49
N ASP A 523 -4.78 11.98 -19.43
CA ASP A 523 -5.17 10.57 -19.33
C ASP A 523 -4.22 9.71 -20.15
N ASN A 524 -3.78 8.60 -19.55
CA ASN A 524 -2.95 7.58 -20.19
C ASN A 524 -3.66 6.24 -20.04
N THR A 525 -3.95 5.55 -21.14
CA THR A 525 -4.77 4.33 -21.14
C THR A 525 -4.00 3.14 -21.71
N VAL A 526 -4.10 2.00 -21.06
CA VAL A 526 -3.62 0.69 -21.52
C VAL A 526 -4.81 -0.23 -21.72
N ARG A 527 -4.87 -0.94 -22.86
CA ARG A 527 -5.95 -1.89 -23.18
C ARG A 527 -5.41 -3.27 -23.46
N ALA A 528 -6.15 -4.29 -22.99
CA ALA A 528 -5.78 -5.68 -23.18
C ALA A 528 -6.99 -6.55 -23.55
N TYR A 529 -6.71 -7.59 -24.34
CA TYR A 529 -7.61 -8.71 -24.63
C TYR A 529 -6.93 -9.99 -24.19
N GLY A 530 -7.64 -10.81 -23.42
CA GLY A 530 -7.13 -12.09 -22.93
C GLY A 530 -8.02 -13.26 -23.33
N ALA A 531 -7.40 -14.43 -23.55
CA ALA A 531 -8.09 -15.71 -23.71
C ALA A 531 -7.32 -16.79 -22.98
N TYR A 532 -8.00 -17.68 -22.25
CA TYR A 532 -7.34 -18.78 -21.55
C TYR A 532 -8.07 -20.10 -21.71
N ILE A 533 -7.33 -21.17 -21.49
CA ILE A 533 -7.82 -22.53 -21.28
C ILE A 533 -7.08 -23.16 -20.11
N ASP A 534 -7.84 -23.81 -19.21
CA ASP A 534 -7.35 -24.53 -18.05
C ASP A 534 -7.96 -25.94 -18.06
N VAL A 535 -7.11 -26.94 -17.86
CA VAL A 535 -7.51 -28.36 -17.82
C VAL A 535 -6.94 -28.98 -16.55
N GLU A 536 -7.81 -29.44 -15.66
CA GLU A 536 -7.45 -30.16 -14.45
C GLU A 536 -8.03 -31.57 -14.46
N SER A 537 -7.22 -32.60 -14.20
CA SER A 537 -7.62 -33.98 -14.20
C SER A 537 -7.25 -34.69 -12.90
N ASN A 538 -8.24 -35.27 -12.22
CA ASN A 538 -7.99 -36.36 -11.29
C ASN A 538 -7.74 -37.62 -12.13
N VAL A 539 -6.46 -37.96 -12.31
CA VAL A 539 -6.09 -39.16 -13.08
C VAL A 539 -6.55 -40.42 -12.37
N ASN A 540 -6.42 -40.40 -11.04
CA ASN A 540 -6.96 -41.40 -10.11
C ASN A 540 -6.96 -40.79 -8.69
N GLU A 541 -7.35 -41.56 -7.67
CA GLU A 541 -7.38 -41.15 -6.26
C GLU A 541 -6.04 -40.61 -5.70
N PHE A 542 -4.91 -40.90 -6.34
CA PHE A 542 -3.57 -40.51 -5.88
C PHE A 542 -2.96 -39.35 -6.67
N LEU A 543 -3.39 -39.14 -7.93
CA LEU A 543 -2.69 -38.22 -8.83
C LEU A 543 -3.66 -37.22 -9.46
N LEU A 544 -3.39 -35.95 -9.21
CA LEU A 544 -4.01 -34.81 -9.87
C LEU A 544 -2.96 -34.11 -10.74
N ILE A 545 -3.36 -33.71 -11.96
CA ILE A 545 -2.52 -32.93 -12.89
C ILE A 545 -3.34 -31.76 -13.42
N GLY A 546 -2.77 -30.57 -13.44
CA GLY A 546 -3.33 -29.36 -14.03
C GLY A 546 -2.44 -28.78 -15.10
N ALA A 547 -3.03 -28.21 -16.14
CA ALA A 547 -2.35 -27.46 -17.18
C ALA A 547 -3.17 -26.26 -17.62
N ALA A 548 -2.56 -25.08 -17.72
CA ALA A 548 -3.22 -23.87 -18.20
C ALA A 548 -2.37 -23.17 -19.27
N LEU A 549 -3.05 -22.51 -20.21
CA LEU A 549 -2.45 -21.61 -21.20
C LEU A 549 -3.30 -20.35 -21.29
N ARG A 550 -2.62 -19.20 -21.38
CA ARG A 550 -3.24 -17.90 -21.57
C ARG A 550 -2.51 -17.08 -22.61
N PHE A 551 -3.26 -16.47 -23.48
CA PHE A 551 -2.78 -15.49 -24.46
C PHE A 551 -3.37 -14.12 -24.09
N GLU A 552 -2.53 -13.08 -24.06
CA GLU A 552 -2.98 -11.68 -23.92
C GLU A 552 -2.33 -10.82 -25.01
N ASP A 553 -3.10 -9.85 -25.51
CA ASP A 553 -2.67 -8.85 -26.48
C ASP A 553 -2.91 -7.44 -25.89
N TYR A 554 -1.82 -6.70 -25.75
CA TYR A 554 -1.80 -5.33 -25.23
C TYR A 554 -1.54 -4.35 -26.34
N ALA A 555 -2.40 -3.36 -26.52
CA ALA A 555 -2.34 -2.39 -27.61
C ALA A 555 -0.97 -1.70 -27.77
N ASP A 556 -0.27 -1.44 -26.65
CA ASP A 556 0.99 -0.67 -26.62
C ASP A 556 2.23 -1.52 -26.29
N PHE A 557 2.05 -2.75 -25.79
CA PHE A 557 3.14 -3.59 -25.26
C PHE A 557 3.29 -4.95 -25.96
N GLY A 558 2.46 -5.25 -26.99
CA GLY A 558 2.51 -6.52 -27.72
C GLY A 558 1.74 -7.65 -27.06
N ASP A 559 2.03 -8.88 -27.48
CA ASP A 559 1.34 -10.08 -27.04
C ASP A 559 2.21 -10.97 -26.15
N THR A 560 1.56 -11.73 -25.25
CA THR A 560 2.18 -12.68 -24.35
C THR A 560 1.48 -14.04 -24.43
N LEU A 561 2.23 -15.12 -24.16
CA LEU A 561 1.69 -16.47 -24.05
C LEU A 561 2.27 -17.13 -22.81
N ASP A 562 1.43 -17.38 -21.82
CA ASP A 562 1.81 -17.96 -20.54
C ASP A 562 1.26 -19.36 -20.36
N GLY A 563 2.06 -20.20 -19.68
CA GLY A 563 1.73 -21.58 -19.42
C GLY A 563 1.96 -21.98 -17.97
N LYS A 564 1.19 -22.93 -17.48
CA LYS A 564 1.35 -23.55 -16.17
C LYS A 564 1.15 -25.04 -16.24
N LEU A 565 2.00 -25.77 -15.51
CA LEU A 565 1.82 -27.21 -15.23
C LEU A 565 1.90 -27.39 -13.73
N ALA A 566 0.93 -28.09 -13.15
CA ALA A 566 0.88 -28.37 -11.72
C ALA A 566 0.50 -29.84 -11.51
N ALA A 567 0.97 -30.42 -10.42
CA ALA A 567 0.64 -31.78 -10.03
C ALA A 567 0.59 -31.94 -8.50
N ARG A 568 -0.31 -32.82 -8.03
CA ARG A 568 -0.37 -33.28 -6.64
C ARG A 568 -0.41 -34.80 -6.61
N LEU A 569 0.49 -35.37 -5.82
CA LEU A 569 0.62 -36.82 -5.65
C LEU A 569 0.39 -37.17 -4.18
N GLN A 570 -0.67 -37.91 -3.88
CA GLN A 570 -0.92 -38.53 -2.59
C GLN A 570 0.01 -39.75 -2.44
N VAL A 571 1.04 -39.62 -1.63
CA VAL A 571 2.08 -40.68 -1.44
C VAL A 571 1.63 -41.69 -0.38
N ALA A 572 0.89 -41.24 0.63
CA ALA A 572 0.28 -42.03 1.67
C ALA A 572 -0.99 -41.31 2.16
N ASP A 573 -1.83 -41.98 2.94
CA ASP A 573 -3.11 -41.42 3.43
C ASP A 573 -2.96 -40.03 4.10
N ASN A 574 -1.79 -39.78 4.68
CA ASN A 574 -1.47 -38.57 5.43
C ASN A 574 -0.30 -37.77 4.85
N VAL A 575 0.14 -38.04 3.61
CA VAL A 575 1.27 -37.34 2.98
C VAL A 575 0.98 -37.09 1.50
N ALA A 576 1.03 -35.83 1.09
CA ALA A 576 0.97 -35.42 -0.30
C ALA A 576 2.18 -34.57 -0.67
N ILE A 577 2.63 -34.72 -1.92
CA ILE A 577 3.62 -33.86 -2.56
C ILE A 577 2.90 -33.06 -3.64
N ARG A 578 3.14 -31.76 -3.72
CA ARG A 578 2.60 -30.91 -4.78
C ARG A 578 3.71 -30.09 -5.43
N GLY A 579 3.49 -29.65 -6.65
CA GLY A 579 4.45 -28.79 -7.32
C GLY A 579 3.91 -28.20 -8.60
N ALA A 580 4.45 -27.05 -8.98
CA ALA A 580 4.08 -26.36 -10.20
C ALA A 580 5.28 -25.68 -10.85
N VAL A 581 5.20 -25.51 -12.16
CA VAL A 581 6.06 -24.63 -12.96
C VAL A 581 5.16 -23.78 -13.83
N SER A 582 5.38 -22.46 -13.82
CA SER A 582 4.60 -21.53 -14.64
C SER A 582 5.46 -20.38 -15.15
N THR A 583 5.06 -19.84 -16.31
CA THR A 583 5.49 -18.52 -16.74
C THR A 583 4.47 -17.47 -16.30
N GLY A 584 4.89 -16.24 -16.24
CA GLY A 584 4.05 -15.10 -15.94
C GLY A 584 4.64 -13.83 -16.51
N PHE A 585 3.86 -12.78 -16.51
CA PHE A 585 4.29 -11.49 -17.03
C PHE A 585 3.55 -10.35 -16.31
N ARG A 586 4.09 -9.14 -16.46
CA ARG A 586 3.44 -7.91 -16.05
C ARG A 586 3.79 -6.79 -17.04
N VAL A 587 2.78 -6.09 -17.53
CA VAL A 587 3.01 -4.91 -18.36
C VAL A 587 3.28 -3.67 -17.49
N PRO A 588 4.02 -2.66 -18.01
CA PRO A 588 4.13 -1.38 -17.35
C PRO A 588 2.75 -0.78 -17.12
N THR A 589 2.48 -0.25 -15.92
CA THR A 589 1.24 0.51 -15.71
C THR A 589 1.29 1.80 -16.51
N ALA A 590 0.11 2.34 -16.85
CA ALA A 590 0.02 3.64 -17.51
C ALA A 590 0.71 4.75 -16.68
N GLY A 591 0.66 4.65 -15.34
CA GLY A 591 1.38 5.52 -14.42
C GLY A 591 2.90 5.38 -14.54
N GLN A 592 3.45 4.16 -14.47
CA GLN A 592 4.89 3.93 -14.58
C GLN A 592 5.49 4.44 -15.91
N ALA A 593 4.74 4.30 -17.00
CA ALA A 593 5.18 4.74 -18.33
C ALA A 593 5.15 6.27 -18.52
N ASN A 594 4.28 7.01 -17.81
CA ASN A 594 3.98 8.41 -18.10
C ASN A 594 4.16 9.36 -16.91
N LEU A 595 4.48 8.86 -15.71
CA LEU A 595 4.58 9.67 -14.51
C LEU A 595 5.68 10.72 -14.61
N ARG A 596 5.33 11.96 -14.25
CA ARG A 596 6.25 13.00 -13.85
C ARG A 596 5.96 13.42 -12.40
N ASN A 597 6.97 13.43 -11.55
CA ASN A 597 6.85 13.82 -10.15
C ASN A 597 8.16 14.45 -9.65
N VAL A 598 8.10 15.26 -8.61
CA VAL A 598 9.27 15.82 -7.93
C VAL A 598 9.17 15.50 -6.44
N THR A 599 10.14 14.78 -5.93
CA THR A 599 10.23 14.39 -4.52
C THR A 599 11.39 15.09 -3.83
N THR A 600 11.26 15.40 -2.53
CA THR A 600 12.38 15.84 -1.69
C THR A 600 12.83 14.68 -0.81
N GLU A 601 14.08 14.28 -0.96
CA GLU A 601 14.65 13.20 -0.16
C GLU A 601 16.13 13.46 0.19
N PHE A 602 16.69 12.67 1.09
CA PHE A 602 18.10 12.71 1.37
C PHE A 602 18.92 12.19 0.18
N ASN A 603 19.98 12.89 -0.16
CA ASN A 603 21.04 12.46 -1.06
C ASN A 603 22.37 12.68 -0.35
N MET A 604 23.03 11.61 0.08
CA MET A 604 24.29 11.63 0.86
C MET A 604 24.21 12.60 2.05
N GLY A 605 23.18 12.47 2.88
CA GLY A 605 22.98 13.25 4.10
C GLY A 605 22.48 14.70 3.90
N ARG A 606 22.10 15.10 2.67
CA ARG A 606 21.55 16.43 2.36
C ARG A 606 20.22 16.33 1.65
N LEU A 607 19.28 17.21 1.99
CA LEU A 607 18.00 17.26 1.28
C LEU A 607 18.17 17.80 -0.14
N ALA A 608 17.66 17.07 -1.12
CA ALA A 608 17.70 17.37 -2.54
C ALA A 608 16.32 17.15 -3.18
N ASP A 609 16.01 17.93 -4.21
CA ASP A 609 14.81 17.76 -5.03
C ASP A 609 15.17 16.93 -6.27
N ILE A 610 14.44 15.86 -6.49
CA ILE A 610 14.70 14.84 -7.50
C ILE A 610 13.47 14.71 -8.38
N ALA A 611 13.65 14.86 -9.70
CA ALA A 611 12.56 14.62 -10.64
C ALA A 611 12.53 13.15 -11.07
N THR A 612 11.36 12.52 -10.99
CA THR A 612 11.06 11.28 -11.69
C THR A 612 10.41 11.65 -13.02
N LEU A 613 11.05 11.27 -14.13
CA LEU A 613 10.63 11.64 -15.48
C LEU A 613 10.13 10.42 -16.26
N PRO A 614 9.16 10.58 -17.18
CA PRO A 614 8.80 9.51 -18.11
C PRO A 614 10.03 9.02 -18.90
N PRO A 615 10.15 7.71 -19.20
CA PRO A 615 11.24 7.19 -20.03
C PRO A 615 11.33 7.83 -21.43
N THR A 616 10.22 8.38 -21.92
CA THR A 616 10.13 9.11 -23.19
C THR A 616 10.66 10.54 -23.12
N ASN A 617 10.94 11.06 -21.92
CA ASN A 617 11.49 12.41 -21.75
C ASN A 617 12.90 12.51 -22.38
N PRO A 618 13.22 13.58 -23.15
CA PRO A 618 14.52 13.71 -23.83
C PRO A 618 15.74 13.59 -22.91
N ILE A 619 15.66 14.12 -21.67
CA ILE A 619 16.81 14.00 -20.75
C ILE A 619 16.92 12.58 -20.18
N ALA A 620 15.79 11.89 -19.94
CA ALA A 620 15.81 10.50 -19.54
C ALA A 620 16.45 9.63 -20.65
N GLN A 621 16.08 9.86 -21.90
CA GLN A 621 16.68 9.19 -23.06
C GLN A 621 18.18 9.48 -23.19
N GLN A 622 18.61 10.73 -22.96
CA GLN A 622 20.02 11.10 -22.94
C GLN A 622 20.78 10.36 -21.82
N LYS A 623 20.14 10.05 -20.71
CA LYS A 623 20.68 9.26 -19.59
C LYS A 623 20.48 7.73 -19.78
N GLY A 624 20.03 7.27 -20.96
CA GLY A 624 19.93 5.87 -21.31
C GLY A 624 18.53 5.25 -21.16
N ALA A 625 17.48 6.06 -20.93
CA ALA A 625 16.10 5.53 -20.90
C ALA A 625 15.68 4.96 -22.27
N THR A 626 14.97 3.86 -22.22
CA THR A 626 14.30 3.23 -23.36
C THR A 626 12.80 3.11 -23.05
N PRO A 627 11.93 3.00 -24.07
CA PRO A 627 10.53 2.64 -23.82
C PRO A 627 10.45 1.37 -22.98
N LEU A 628 9.50 1.34 -22.03
CA LEU A 628 9.30 0.18 -21.17
C LEU A 628 8.72 -1.01 -21.96
N THR A 629 9.11 -2.20 -21.55
CA THR A 629 8.63 -3.48 -22.05
C THR A 629 7.98 -4.27 -20.92
N PRO A 630 7.18 -5.32 -21.21
CA PRO A 630 6.68 -6.20 -20.15
C PRO A 630 7.82 -6.87 -19.38
N GLU A 631 7.60 -7.12 -18.10
CA GLU A 631 8.40 -8.06 -17.29
C GLU A 631 7.97 -9.49 -17.63
N GLU A 632 8.91 -10.43 -17.59
CA GLU A 632 8.63 -11.85 -17.73
C GLU A 632 9.05 -12.60 -16.46
N SER A 633 8.34 -13.66 -16.10
CA SER A 633 8.71 -14.47 -14.95
C SER A 633 8.68 -15.97 -15.21
N ILE A 634 9.53 -16.70 -14.49
CA ILE A 634 9.47 -18.15 -14.37
C ILE A 634 9.34 -18.50 -12.89
N ASN A 635 8.29 -19.24 -12.57
CA ASN A 635 7.96 -19.64 -11.20
C ASN A 635 8.07 -21.14 -11.07
N THR A 636 8.70 -21.61 -9.99
CA THR A 636 8.79 -23.02 -9.62
C THR A 636 8.40 -23.18 -8.16
N THR A 637 7.44 -24.06 -7.86
CA THR A 637 7.03 -24.39 -6.49
C THR A 637 7.11 -25.90 -6.27
N LEU A 638 7.50 -26.29 -5.03
CA LEU A 638 7.50 -27.68 -4.58
C LEU A 638 7.04 -27.71 -3.13
N GLY A 639 5.98 -28.43 -2.83
CA GLY A 639 5.36 -28.46 -1.51
C GLY A 639 5.20 -29.89 -0.98
N LEU A 640 5.20 -29.97 0.35
CA LEU A 640 4.88 -31.16 1.13
C LEU A 640 3.72 -30.80 2.06
N VAL A 641 2.65 -31.58 2.00
CA VAL A 641 1.51 -31.50 2.89
C VAL A 641 1.44 -32.77 3.69
N PHE A 642 1.41 -32.70 5.02
CA PHE A 642 1.28 -33.90 5.82
C PHE A 642 0.55 -33.65 7.14
N THR A 643 -0.21 -34.68 7.55
CA THR A 643 -0.89 -34.72 8.84
C THR A 643 -0.17 -35.74 9.73
N ALA A 644 0.31 -35.32 10.93
CA ALA A 644 1.00 -36.17 11.88
C ALA A 644 0.29 -36.14 13.25
N GLY A 645 -0.60 -37.09 13.50
CA GLY A 645 -1.49 -37.09 14.65
C GLY A 645 -2.53 -35.98 14.52
N ALA A 646 -2.49 -34.97 15.38
CA ALA A 646 -3.32 -33.77 15.31
C ALA A 646 -2.63 -32.58 14.60
N TRP A 647 -1.41 -32.72 14.12
CA TRP A 647 -0.69 -31.68 13.40
C TRP A 647 -1.02 -31.71 11.91
N ASP A 648 -1.45 -30.57 11.38
CA ASP A 648 -1.51 -30.29 9.95
C ASP A 648 -0.36 -29.40 9.58
N VAL A 649 0.47 -29.83 8.62
CA VAL A 649 1.73 -29.16 8.28
C VAL A 649 1.88 -29.03 6.77
N THR A 650 2.19 -27.82 6.31
CA THR A 650 2.59 -27.56 4.94
C THR A 650 3.99 -26.93 4.91
N VAL A 651 4.82 -27.40 3.98
CA VAL A 651 6.14 -26.83 3.70
C VAL A 651 6.24 -26.61 2.20
N ASP A 652 6.37 -25.38 1.77
CA ASP A 652 6.39 -25.03 0.34
C ASP A 652 7.67 -24.25 0.03
N TYR A 653 8.52 -24.81 -0.84
CA TYR A 653 9.63 -24.12 -1.47
C TYR A 653 9.15 -23.39 -2.72
N TYR A 654 9.66 -22.16 -2.94
CA TYR A 654 9.42 -21.41 -4.16
C TYR A 654 10.72 -20.80 -4.71
N ASN A 655 10.75 -20.64 -6.04
CA ASN A 655 11.76 -19.85 -6.74
C ASN A 655 11.05 -19.09 -7.86
N ILE A 656 11.23 -17.78 -7.89
CA ILE A 656 10.61 -16.86 -8.83
C ILE A 656 11.70 -15.97 -9.42
N GLU A 657 11.97 -16.14 -10.73
CA GLU A 657 12.83 -15.24 -11.48
C GLU A 657 11.99 -14.26 -12.27
N ILE A 658 12.26 -12.95 -12.14
CA ILE A 658 11.63 -11.88 -12.93
C ILE A 658 12.71 -11.20 -13.75
N SER A 659 12.64 -11.37 -15.07
CA SER A 659 13.49 -10.70 -16.04
C SER A 659 12.87 -9.37 -16.47
N ASP A 660 13.71 -8.44 -16.94
CA ASP A 660 13.28 -7.12 -17.41
C ASP A 660 12.40 -6.37 -16.41
N ARG A 661 12.71 -6.50 -15.11
CA ARG A 661 11.93 -5.92 -14.04
C ARG A 661 11.81 -4.40 -14.18
N ILE A 662 10.57 -3.90 -14.08
CA ILE A 662 10.25 -2.46 -14.12
C ILE A 662 10.51 -1.85 -12.75
N SER A 663 11.54 -1.00 -12.68
CA SER A 663 11.84 -0.22 -11.48
C SER A 663 12.46 1.13 -11.87
N PHE A 664 12.48 2.10 -10.95
CA PHE A 664 13.20 3.32 -11.25
C PHE A 664 14.71 3.15 -11.01
N THR A 665 15.47 3.87 -11.82
CA THR A 665 16.93 3.93 -11.75
C THR A 665 17.39 4.58 -10.45
N SER A 666 18.67 4.42 -10.15
CA SER A 666 19.39 5.35 -9.27
C SER A 666 19.37 6.77 -9.84
N ARG A 667 19.76 7.73 -9.04
CA ARG A 667 19.70 9.15 -9.40
C ARG A 667 20.86 9.53 -10.32
N PHE A 668 20.56 10.28 -11.38
CA PHE A 668 21.53 10.91 -12.25
C PHE A 668 21.63 12.40 -11.87
N ASN A 669 22.79 12.85 -11.41
CA ASN A 669 23.01 14.26 -11.14
C ASN A 669 22.97 15.07 -12.45
N LEU A 670 22.32 16.24 -12.42
CA LEU A 670 22.21 17.12 -13.57
C LEU A 670 23.39 18.09 -13.64
N THR A 671 23.92 18.26 -14.85
CA THR A 671 24.87 19.29 -15.20
C THR A 671 24.13 20.56 -15.65
N GLU A 672 24.84 21.68 -15.77
CA GLU A 672 24.28 22.93 -16.33
C GLU A 672 23.78 22.71 -17.78
N GLU A 673 24.44 21.85 -18.56
CA GLU A 673 24.05 21.50 -19.94
C GLU A 673 22.76 20.66 -19.95
N ASP A 674 22.61 19.71 -19.01
CA ASP A 674 21.38 18.95 -18.83
C ASP A 674 20.20 19.87 -18.50
N ILE A 675 20.38 20.81 -17.57
CA ILE A 675 19.36 21.78 -17.17
C ILE A 675 18.96 22.67 -18.36
N ALA A 676 19.94 23.15 -19.14
CA ALA A 676 19.67 23.95 -20.34
C ALA A 676 18.88 23.14 -21.38
N SER A 677 19.19 21.87 -21.56
CA SER A 677 18.48 20.93 -22.45
C SER A 677 17.03 20.70 -22.00
N LEU A 678 16.81 20.48 -20.70
CA LEU A 678 15.48 20.34 -20.12
C LEU A 678 14.63 21.59 -20.31
N LEU A 679 15.20 22.79 -20.05
CA LEU A 679 14.49 24.06 -20.28
C LEU A 679 14.14 24.26 -21.76
N ALA A 680 15.03 23.88 -22.68
CA ALA A 680 14.77 23.93 -24.13
C ALA A 680 13.68 22.92 -24.55
N ALA A 681 13.55 21.80 -23.86
CA ALA A 681 12.49 20.81 -24.04
C ALA A 681 11.15 21.21 -23.38
N GLY A 682 11.09 22.38 -22.73
CA GLY A 682 9.85 22.90 -22.12
C GLY A 682 9.64 22.50 -20.64
N VAL A 683 10.62 21.88 -20.00
CA VAL A 683 10.60 21.57 -18.55
C VAL A 683 10.98 22.84 -17.78
N SER A 684 10.00 23.68 -17.52
CA SER A 684 10.19 25.05 -17.03
C SER A 684 10.78 25.17 -15.61
N ASP A 685 10.67 24.12 -14.82
CA ASP A 685 11.16 23.99 -13.43
C ASP A 685 12.48 23.22 -13.31
N ALA A 686 13.12 22.89 -14.45
CA ALA A 686 14.34 22.07 -14.50
C ALA A 686 15.49 22.59 -13.61
N GLN A 687 15.60 23.91 -13.41
CA GLN A 687 16.63 24.52 -12.56
C GLN A 687 16.44 24.24 -11.06
N SER A 688 15.29 23.71 -10.65
CA SER A 688 15.01 23.30 -9.26
C SER A 688 15.48 21.88 -8.97
N PHE A 689 15.77 21.09 -10.00
CA PHE A 689 16.20 19.71 -9.82
C PHE A 689 17.71 19.62 -9.60
N THR A 690 18.09 18.78 -8.65
CA THR A 690 19.50 18.42 -8.45
C THR A 690 19.86 17.15 -9.21
N SER A 691 18.87 16.27 -9.42
CA SER A 691 19.01 15.01 -10.11
C SER A 691 17.70 14.54 -10.70
N VAL A 692 17.79 13.58 -11.61
CA VAL A 692 16.65 12.90 -12.23
C VAL A 692 16.77 11.39 -12.09
N ARG A 693 15.63 10.69 -12.13
CA ARG A 693 15.52 9.25 -12.29
C ARG A 693 14.34 8.93 -13.23
N PHE A 694 14.25 7.70 -13.70
CA PHE A 694 13.20 7.25 -14.59
C PHE A 694 12.98 5.75 -14.42
N PHE A 695 11.86 5.24 -14.90
CA PHE A 695 11.60 3.80 -14.94
C PHE A 695 12.39 3.13 -16.06
N SER A 696 12.85 1.90 -15.80
CA SER A 696 13.62 1.10 -16.78
C SER A 696 13.43 -0.40 -16.52
N ASN A 697 13.71 -1.21 -17.54
CA ASN A 697 13.71 -2.68 -17.50
C ASN A 697 15.15 -3.24 -17.36
N GLN A 698 15.97 -2.69 -16.48
CA GLN A 698 17.41 -2.96 -16.41
C GLN A 698 17.81 -3.90 -15.25
N GLN A 699 16.87 -4.73 -14.77
CA GLN A 699 17.09 -5.60 -13.62
C GLN A 699 16.46 -6.97 -13.84
N THR A 700 17.19 -8.03 -13.45
CA THR A 700 16.63 -9.37 -13.21
C THR A 700 16.71 -9.67 -11.71
N VAL A 701 15.60 -10.11 -11.14
CA VAL A 701 15.46 -10.43 -9.71
C VAL A 701 15.12 -11.89 -9.57
N GLU A 702 15.82 -12.60 -8.70
CA GLU A 702 15.48 -13.93 -8.24
C GLU A 702 15.04 -13.88 -6.79
N ALA A 703 13.82 -14.35 -6.51
CA ALA A 703 13.26 -14.49 -5.17
C ALA A 703 13.04 -15.97 -4.88
N SER A 704 13.71 -16.50 -3.87
CA SER A 704 13.56 -17.89 -3.44
C SER A 704 13.23 -17.96 -1.94
N GLY A 705 12.56 -19.05 -1.52
CA GLY A 705 12.23 -19.17 -0.10
C GLY A 705 11.50 -20.44 0.27
N ILE A 706 11.22 -20.56 1.56
CA ILE A 706 10.45 -21.65 2.15
C ILE A 706 9.36 -21.05 3.05
N ASP A 707 8.12 -21.41 2.79
CA ASP A 707 6.98 -21.15 3.66
C ASP A 707 6.66 -22.41 4.47
N LEU A 708 6.44 -22.23 5.77
CA LEU A 708 5.99 -23.28 6.69
C LEU A 708 4.72 -22.80 7.39
N VAL A 709 3.68 -23.61 7.35
CA VAL A 709 2.48 -23.47 8.20
C VAL A 709 2.28 -24.78 8.94
N ALA A 710 2.11 -24.70 10.27
CA ALA A 710 1.84 -25.86 11.12
C ALA A 710 0.78 -25.51 12.15
N THR A 711 -0.32 -26.27 12.18
CA THR A 711 -1.43 -26.07 13.11
C THR A 711 -1.69 -27.34 13.88
N VAL A 712 -1.95 -27.21 15.19
CA VAL A 712 -2.35 -28.33 16.04
C VAL A 712 -3.43 -27.90 17.01
N PRO A 713 -4.65 -28.46 16.92
CA PRO A 713 -5.65 -28.38 17.97
C PRO A 713 -5.31 -29.34 19.10
N PHE A 714 -5.55 -28.95 20.34
CA PHE A 714 -5.38 -29.79 21.53
C PHE A 714 -6.23 -29.29 22.71
N ASP A 715 -6.61 -30.20 23.58
CA ASP A 715 -7.34 -29.85 24.79
C ASP A 715 -6.37 -29.41 25.91
N LEU A 716 -6.65 -28.28 26.55
CA LEU A 716 -5.94 -27.80 27.73
C LEU A 716 -6.92 -27.55 28.88
N GLY A 717 -6.83 -28.38 29.91
CA GLY A 717 -7.77 -28.33 31.03
C GLY A 717 -9.20 -28.74 30.64
N GLN A 718 -10.13 -27.81 30.58
CA GLN A 718 -11.53 -27.99 30.15
C GLN A 718 -11.87 -27.12 28.92
N GLY A 719 -10.86 -26.67 28.24
CA GLY A 719 -11.00 -25.80 27.07
C GLY A 719 -10.22 -26.27 25.88
N ASP A 720 -10.59 -25.76 24.73
CA ASP A 720 -10.01 -26.05 23.42
C ASP A 720 -8.87 -25.07 23.14
N SER A 721 -7.75 -25.59 22.67
CA SER A 721 -6.57 -24.81 22.28
C SER A 721 -6.19 -25.10 20.85
N THR A 722 -5.64 -24.09 20.19
CA THR A 722 -4.97 -24.24 18.90
C THR A 722 -3.63 -23.54 18.97
N LEU A 723 -2.56 -24.21 18.52
CA LEU A 723 -1.27 -23.61 18.28
C LEU A 723 -1.03 -23.58 16.78
N THR A 724 -0.84 -22.38 16.25
CA THR A 724 -0.48 -22.17 14.84
C THR A 724 0.92 -21.57 14.78
N PHE A 725 1.78 -22.16 13.96
CA PHE A 725 3.12 -21.69 13.69
C PHE A 725 3.25 -21.40 12.19
N VAL A 726 3.61 -20.18 11.87
CA VAL A 726 3.78 -19.70 10.50
C VAL A 726 5.19 -19.15 10.39
N ALA A 727 5.99 -19.59 9.42
CA ALA A 727 7.35 -19.10 9.19
C ALA A 727 7.65 -18.95 7.71
N ASN A 728 8.46 -17.96 7.41
CA ASN A 728 8.99 -17.72 6.07
C ASN A 728 10.49 -17.48 6.17
N TRP A 729 11.25 -18.18 5.35
CA TRP A 729 12.62 -17.83 4.99
C TRP A 729 12.63 -17.43 3.53
N SER A 730 13.19 -16.26 3.19
CA SER A 730 13.27 -15.77 1.82
C SER A 730 14.62 -15.12 1.56
N ASP A 731 15.12 -15.31 0.35
CA ASP A 731 16.31 -14.65 -0.18
C ASP A 731 15.95 -13.97 -1.50
N ILE A 732 16.44 -12.74 -1.68
CA ILE A 732 16.30 -11.96 -2.91
C ILE A 732 17.68 -11.58 -3.43
N GLU A 733 17.91 -11.81 -4.70
CA GLU A 733 19.14 -11.45 -5.38
C GLU A 733 18.85 -10.71 -6.70
N LEU A 734 19.61 -9.65 -6.97
CA LEU A 734 19.71 -9.04 -8.28
C LEU A 734 20.74 -9.82 -9.10
N THR A 735 20.27 -10.75 -9.94
CA THR A 735 21.15 -11.65 -10.72
C THR A 735 21.71 -10.97 -11.97
N ASP A 736 21.00 -9.99 -12.53
CA ASP A 736 21.50 -9.12 -13.59
C ASP A 736 21.04 -7.68 -13.35
N PHE A 737 21.96 -6.73 -13.46
CA PHE A 737 21.68 -5.29 -13.35
C PHE A 737 22.83 -4.44 -13.90
N SER A 738 22.52 -3.22 -14.36
CA SER A 738 23.52 -2.25 -14.74
C SER A 738 23.95 -1.42 -13.52
N PRO A 739 25.25 -1.37 -13.12
CA PRO A 739 25.73 -0.51 -12.05
C PRO A 739 25.52 1.00 -12.30
N GLU A 740 25.32 1.41 -13.54
CA GLU A 740 24.96 2.77 -13.91
C GLU A 740 23.54 3.13 -13.49
N PHE A 741 22.61 2.17 -13.61
CA PHE A 741 21.19 2.34 -13.28
C PHE A 741 20.86 1.93 -11.84
N THR A 742 21.66 1.03 -11.23
CA THR A 742 21.41 0.52 -9.88
C THR A 742 22.68 0.65 -9.03
N SER A 743 22.71 1.64 -8.13
CA SER A 743 23.82 1.82 -7.20
C SER A 743 23.92 0.65 -6.19
N ASP A 744 25.09 0.45 -5.60
CA ASP A 744 25.30 -0.59 -4.57
C ASP A 744 24.37 -0.39 -3.35
N ASN A 745 24.11 0.87 -2.96
CA ASN A 745 23.16 1.14 -1.89
C ASN A 745 21.73 0.70 -2.27
N ARG A 746 21.30 1.04 -3.50
CA ARG A 746 19.99 0.63 -4.00
C ARG A 746 19.87 -0.89 -4.11
N ARG A 747 20.91 -1.56 -4.58
CA ARG A 747 20.98 -3.03 -4.61
C ARG A 747 20.76 -3.62 -3.21
N ARG A 748 21.48 -3.13 -2.20
CA ARG A 748 21.33 -3.63 -0.81
C ARG A 748 19.94 -3.35 -0.24
N GLN A 749 19.32 -2.22 -0.55
CA GLN A 749 17.94 -1.93 -0.16
C GLN A 749 16.95 -2.92 -0.78
N ILE A 750 17.19 -3.37 -2.02
CA ILE A 750 16.37 -4.37 -2.68
C ILE A 750 16.60 -5.76 -2.05
N GLU A 751 17.87 -6.18 -1.95
CA GLU A 751 18.24 -7.53 -1.54
C GLU A 751 18.09 -7.77 -0.04
N ARG A 752 18.32 -6.75 0.81
CA ARG A 752 18.42 -6.89 2.27
C ARG A 752 17.53 -5.90 3.06
N GLY A 753 16.71 -5.12 2.40
CA GLY A 753 15.82 -4.14 3.07
C GLY A 753 14.66 -4.79 3.86
N ARG A 754 14.57 -6.12 3.85
CA ARG A 754 13.61 -6.92 4.61
C ARG A 754 14.30 -8.08 5.29
N PRO A 755 13.77 -8.58 6.43
CA PRO A 755 14.32 -9.76 7.09
C PRO A 755 14.26 -10.99 6.18
N ASP A 756 15.37 -11.73 6.09
CA ASP A 756 15.41 -13.01 5.38
C ASP A 756 14.59 -14.08 6.09
N PHE A 757 14.41 -13.97 7.40
CA PHE A 757 13.66 -14.93 8.21
C PHE A 757 12.69 -14.24 9.17
N ARG A 758 11.44 -14.72 9.19
CA ARG A 758 10.41 -14.32 10.15
C ARG A 758 9.56 -15.50 10.56
N TYR A 759 8.97 -15.43 11.75
CA TYR A 759 7.92 -16.36 12.16
C TYR A 759 6.89 -15.69 13.06
N THR A 760 5.70 -16.28 13.07
CA THR A 760 4.61 -15.98 14.01
C THR A 760 4.16 -17.30 14.66
N ALA A 761 4.14 -17.34 15.98
CA ALA A 761 3.59 -18.44 16.75
C ALA A 761 2.40 -17.93 17.55
N THR A 762 1.21 -18.42 17.26
CA THR A 762 -0.05 -17.98 17.90
C THR A 762 -0.66 -19.16 18.66
N TRP A 763 -0.85 -19.01 19.96
CA TRP A 763 -1.67 -19.89 20.78
C TRP A 763 -2.99 -19.22 21.08
N SER A 764 -4.09 -19.88 20.75
CA SER A 764 -5.46 -19.50 21.13
C SER A 764 -6.05 -20.55 22.05
N HIS A 765 -6.83 -20.11 23.04
CA HIS A 765 -7.49 -20.98 23.99
C HIS A 765 -8.88 -20.46 24.33
N ARG A 766 -9.88 -21.34 24.30
CA ARG A 766 -11.26 -21.05 24.71
C ARG A 766 -11.64 -21.95 25.86
N GLN A 767 -12.11 -21.38 26.97
CA GLN A 767 -12.61 -22.12 28.12
C GLN A 767 -13.86 -21.46 28.70
N GLY A 768 -15.03 -22.08 28.47
CA GLY A 768 -16.31 -21.48 28.81
C GLY A 768 -16.48 -20.12 28.15
N PRO A 769 -16.80 -19.03 28.87
CA PRO A 769 -16.96 -17.68 28.29
C PRO A 769 -15.63 -16.97 28.07
N TRP A 770 -14.48 -17.58 28.41
CA TRP A 770 -13.18 -16.97 28.28
C TRP A 770 -12.48 -17.36 26.99
N ARG A 771 -11.88 -16.39 26.36
CA ARG A 771 -10.93 -16.56 25.24
C ARG A 771 -9.60 -15.92 25.61
N PHE A 772 -8.52 -16.61 25.30
CA PHE A 772 -7.15 -16.12 25.46
C PHE A 772 -6.38 -16.28 24.16
N MET A 773 -5.51 -15.32 23.86
CA MET A 773 -4.53 -15.40 22.78
C MET A 773 -3.15 -14.96 23.30
N ALA A 774 -2.11 -15.70 22.94
CA ALA A 774 -0.73 -15.29 23.10
C ALA A 774 0.01 -15.51 21.77
N ARG A 775 0.73 -14.49 21.31
CA ARG A 775 1.46 -14.52 20.04
C ARG A 775 2.88 -14.06 20.24
N ALA A 776 3.81 -14.75 19.60
CA ALA A 776 5.20 -14.34 19.45
C ALA A 776 5.50 -14.09 17.97
N ARG A 777 6.01 -12.90 17.62
CA ARG A 777 6.43 -12.53 16.27
C ARG A 777 7.92 -12.24 16.26
N TYR A 778 8.68 -12.94 15.42
CA TYR A 778 10.12 -12.75 15.24
C TYR A 778 10.39 -12.12 13.89
N PHE A 779 11.27 -11.14 13.87
CA PHE A 779 11.80 -10.49 12.69
C PHE A 779 13.32 -10.55 12.72
N GLY A 780 13.93 -11.08 11.66
CA GLY A 780 15.38 -11.15 11.49
C GLY A 780 16.01 -9.79 11.20
N GLU A 781 17.32 -9.80 11.00
CA GLU A 781 18.11 -8.64 10.60
C GLU A 781 17.68 -8.12 9.22
N TYR A 782 17.77 -6.79 9.00
CA TYR A 782 17.51 -6.15 7.72
C TYR A 782 18.44 -4.95 7.50
N TYR A 783 18.53 -4.43 6.26
CA TYR A 783 19.39 -3.31 5.91
C TYR A 783 18.59 -2.00 5.91
N ASP A 784 19.14 -0.96 6.54
CA ASP A 784 18.59 0.40 6.52
C ASP A 784 19.67 1.44 6.20
N ALA A 785 19.31 2.46 5.42
CA ALA A 785 20.18 3.57 5.01
C ALA A 785 19.40 4.90 5.06
N PRO A 786 19.14 5.42 6.26
CA PRO A 786 18.15 6.48 6.51
C PRO A 786 18.45 7.85 5.90
N THR A 787 19.66 8.07 5.38
CA THR A 787 20.02 9.29 4.65
C THR A 787 20.39 9.02 3.20
N ASN A 788 20.08 7.83 2.69
CA ASN A 788 20.55 7.29 1.41
C ASN A 788 22.10 7.38 1.25
N ASP A 789 22.82 7.31 2.34
CA ASP A 789 24.28 7.33 2.42
C ASP A 789 24.75 5.97 2.95
N ALA A 790 25.38 5.18 2.09
CA ALA A 790 25.90 3.86 2.46
C ALA A 790 26.94 3.90 3.59
N SER A 791 27.57 5.04 3.84
CA SER A 791 28.58 5.19 4.91
C SER A 791 27.95 5.22 6.31
N VAL A 792 26.65 5.50 6.42
CA VAL A 792 25.86 5.51 7.67
C VAL A 792 24.80 4.43 7.70
N SER A 793 24.83 3.52 6.72
CA SER A 793 23.94 2.36 6.69
C SER A 793 24.29 1.37 7.79
N TYR A 794 23.30 0.62 8.22
CA TYR A 794 23.45 -0.37 9.30
C TYR A 794 22.45 -1.51 9.13
N TYR A 795 22.60 -2.52 9.98
CA TYR A 795 21.70 -3.65 10.07
C TYR A 795 21.07 -3.65 11.46
N PRO A 796 19.79 -3.28 11.61
CA PRO A 796 19.08 -3.39 12.88
C PRO A 796 19.03 -4.83 13.37
N ASP A 797 19.25 -4.99 14.70
CA ASP A 797 19.24 -6.29 15.35
C ASP A 797 17.88 -6.99 15.20
N PRO A 798 17.85 -8.35 15.18
CA PRO A 798 16.61 -9.11 15.22
C PRO A 798 15.79 -8.81 16.47
N SER A 799 14.46 -8.80 16.35
CA SER A 799 13.53 -8.53 17.45
C SER A 799 12.44 -9.59 17.57
N VAL A 800 11.97 -9.81 18.82
CA VAL A 800 10.82 -10.66 19.14
C VAL A 800 9.76 -9.83 19.85
N LEU A 801 8.56 -9.77 19.30
CA LEU A 801 7.42 -9.09 19.89
C LEU A 801 6.43 -10.10 20.46
N PHE A 802 5.77 -9.74 21.54
CA PHE A 802 4.72 -10.55 22.15
C PHE A 802 3.41 -9.77 22.22
N ASP A 803 2.34 -10.43 21.80
CA ASP A 803 0.97 -9.89 21.87
C ASP A 803 0.14 -10.79 22.78
N PHE A 804 -0.79 -10.20 23.55
CA PHE A 804 -1.69 -10.92 24.44
C PHE A 804 -3.10 -10.36 24.34
N GLU A 805 -4.09 -11.27 24.37
CA GLU A 805 -5.51 -10.91 24.50
C GLU A 805 -6.20 -11.74 25.57
N ALA A 806 -7.17 -11.12 26.22
CA ALA A 806 -8.15 -11.79 27.06
C ALA A 806 -9.55 -11.30 26.67
N GLY A 807 -10.40 -12.22 26.24
CA GLY A 807 -11.79 -12.00 25.86
C GLY A 807 -12.74 -12.65 26.84
N TYR A 808 -13.91 -12.05 27.02
CA TYR A 808 -15.00 -12.56 27.84
C TYR A 808 -16.35 -12.41 27.14
N GLU A 809 -17.03 -13.52 26.93
CA GLU A 809 -18.39 -13.57 26.41
C GLU A 809 -19.35 -13.20 27.55
N VAL A 810 -19.79 -11.95 27.59
CA VAL A 810 -20.71 -11.44 28.64
C VAL A 810 -22.06 -12.12 28.56
N ASN A 811 -22.53 -12.37 27.36
CA ASN A 811 -23.70 -13.15 26.98
C ASN A 811 -23.61 -13.52 25.50
N ASP A 812 -24.61 -14.24 24.99
CA ASP A 812 -24.64 -14.74 23.59
C ASP A 812 -24.52 -13.62 22.53
N SER A 813 -24.76 -12.36 22.90
CA SER A 813 -24.75 -11.22 21.99
C SER A 813 -23.57 -10.26 22.21
N LEU A 814 -22.85 -10.33 23.33
CA LEU A 814 -21.82 -9.35 23.68
C LEU A 814 -20.52 -10.02 24.10
N ASN A 815 -19.47 -9.76 23.36
CA ASN A 815 -18.10 -10.12 23.68
C ASN A 815 -17.24 -8.87 23.94
N VAL A 816 -16.38 -8.92 24.97
CA VAL A 816 -15.46 -7.83 25.33
C VAL A 816 -14.04 -8.37 25.39
N ILE A 817 -13.11 -7.69 24.76
CA ILE A 817 -11.70 -8.09 24.67
C ILE A 817 -10.82 -6.95 25.17
N ALA A 818 -9.81 -7.28 25.97
CA ALA A 818 -8.69 -6.40 26.30
C ALA A 818 -7.41 -7.02 25.74
N GLY A 819 -6.60 -6.22 25.06
CA GLY A 819 -5.40 -6.71 24.40
C GLY A 819 -4.19 -5.77 24.54
N LEU A 820 -3.03 -6.37 24.37
CA LEU A 820 -1.72 -5.73 24.33
C LEU A 820 -1.00 -6.22 23.08
N GLN A 821 -0.62 -5.33 22.18
CA GLN A 821 0.29 -5.61 21.08
C GLN A 821 1.68 -5.12 21.50
N ASN A 822 2.72 -5.88 21.14
CA ASN A 822 4.08 -5.59 21.58
C ASN A 822 4.13 -5.28 23.09
N ALA A 823 3.63 -6.21 23.90
CA ALA A 823 3.35 -6.03 25.34
C ALA A 823 4.59 -5.72 26.19
N PHE A 824 5.79 -5.99 25.68
CA PHE A 824 7.05 -5.68 26.34
C PHE A 824 7.71 -4.40 25.84
N ASP A 825 7.02 -3.63 25.00
CA ASP A 825 7.44 -2.31 24.52
C ASP A 825 8.78 -2.35 23.75
N GLU A 826 8.95 -3.36 22.90
CA GLU A 826 10.16 -3.54 22.09
C GLU A 826 10.21 -2.49 20.98
N TYR A 827 11.38 -1.88 20.80
CA TYR A 827 11.66 -0.92 19.73
C TYR A 827 12.78 -1.45 18.82
N PRO A 828 12.79 -1.04 17.53
CA PRO A 828 13.95 -1.32 16.68
C PRO A 828 15.24 -0.72 17.25
N MET A 829 16.39 -1.26 16.83
CA MET A 829 17.69 -0.65 17.11
C MET A 829 17.69 0.83 16.70
N THR A 830 18.21 1.71 17.55
CA THR A 830 18.25 3.15 17.27
C THR A 830 19.10 3.46 16.04
N ASN A 831 18.62 4.42 15.24
CA ASN A 831 19.30 4.90 14.04
C ASN A 831 20.62 5.62 14.40
N PRO A 832 21.80 5.14 13.95
CA PRO A 832 23.09 5.79 14.23
C PRO A 832 23.21 7.17 13.60
N ALA A 833 22.42 7.50 12.57
CA ALA A 833 22.35 8.81 11.94
C ALA A 833 21.13 9.63 12.40
N GLY A 834 20.53 9.29 13.54
CA GLY A 834 19.27 9.87 14.01
C GLY A 834 19.26 11.40 14.08
N GLU A 835 20.32 12.04 14.62
CA GLU A 835 20.43 13.50 14.67
C GLU A 835 20.62 14.17 13.29
N VAL A 836 21.06 13.43 12.28
CA VAL A 836 21.16 13.91 10.89
C VAL A 836 19.80 13.75 10.19
N ALA A 837 19.21 12.57 10.31
CA ALA A 837 17.97 12.23 9.65
C ALA A 837 16.73 12.82 10.35
N GLY A 838 16.77 13.05 11.66
CA GLY A 838 15.66 13.59 12.46
C GLY A 838 14.71 12.51 12.99
N LEU A 839 15.12 11.23 12.97
CA LEU A 839 14.32 10.07 13.36
C LEU A 839 15.11 9.16 14.32
N ILE A 840 14.42 8.61 15.33
CA ILE A 840 15.07 7.78 16.36
C ILE A 840 15.37 6.37 15.83
N TYR A 841 14.46 5.80 15.02
CA TYR A 841 14.46 4.42 14.58
C TYR A 841 14.67 4.31 13.06
N PRO A 842 14.85 3.09 12.51
CA PRO A 842 14.94 2.86 11.06
C PRO A 842 13.70 3.37 10.32
N GLU A 843 13.89 3.85 9.08
CA GLU A 843 12.77 4.28 8.23
C GLU A 843 11.83 3.13 7.88
N GLN A 844 12.37 1.93 7.68
CA GLN A 844 11.65 0.77 7.17
C GLN A 844 11.68 -0.41 8.13
N SER A 845 11.24 -0.19 9.38
CA SER A 845 11.10 -1.30 10.32
C SER A 845 9.96 -2.24 9.92
N PRO A 846 10.20 -3.56 9.80
CA PRO A 846 9.18 -4.55 9.42
C PRO A 846 8.10 -4.76 10.49
N PHE A 847 8.30 -4.27 11.70
CA PHE A 847 7.34 -4.35 12.81
C PHE A 847 6.93 -2.97 13.37
N GLY A 848 7.27 -1.90 12.66
CA GLY A 848 6.99 -0.54 13.07
C GLY A 848 8.00 0.01 14.09
N PHE A 849 7.69 1.17 14.65
CA PHE A 849 8.59 1.95 15.53
C PHE A 849 7.84 2.63 16.68
N ASN A 850 6.56 2.32 16.89
CA ASN A 850 5.71 3.03 17.87
C ASN A 850 5.74 2.42 19.28
N GLY A 851 6.39 1.26 19.47
CA GLY A 851 6.40 0.56 20.75
C GLY A 851 5.11 -0.20 21.05
N GLY A 852 4.81 -0.43 22.33
CA GLY A 852 3.64 -1.16 22.79
C GLY A 852 2.32 -0.42 22.52
N PHE A 853 1.25 -1.19 22.31
CA PHE A 853 -0.11 -0.67 22.08
C PHE A 853 -1.11 -1.46 22.92
N TYR A 854 -2.01 -0.80 23.64
CA TYR A 854 -3.10 -1.44 24.37
C TYR A 854 -4.45 -1.05 23.77
N TYR A 855 -5.43 -1.96 23.84
CA TYR A 855 -6.75 -1.72 23.30
C TYR A 855 -7.86 -2.41 24.09
N LEU A 856 -9.06 -1.85 23.95
CA LEU A 856 -10.32 -2.45 24.36
C LEU A 856 -11.21 -2.59 23.12
N ARG A 857 -11.87 -3.73 23.01
CA ARG A 857 -12.78 -4.05 21.91
C ARG A 857 -14.08 -4.62 22.46
N ALA A 858 -15.19 -4.23 21.88
CA ALA A 858 -16.51 -4.78 22.18
C ALA A 858 -17.21 -5.17 20.88
N THR A 859 -17.62 -6.41 20.76
CA THR A 859 -18.39 -6.93 19.63
C THR A 859 -19.79 -7.29 20.11
N TRP A 860 -20.80 -6.69 19.49
CA TRP A 860 -22.20 -6.99 19.75
C TRP A 860 -22.86 -7.57 18.51
N SER A 861 -23.49 -8.75 18.66
CA SER A 861 -24.18 -9.45 17.58
C SER A 861 -25.64 -9.69 17.94
N ALA A 862 -26.54 -9.48 16.98
CA ALA A 862 -27.97 -9.79 17.05
C ALA A 862 -28.34 -10.70 15.88
N PHE A 863 -28.98 -11.80 16.17
CA PHE A 863 -29.37 -12.84 15.22
C PHE A 863 -30.85 -12.72 14.82
#